data_697acdefe905f76d50e799f006d3fa86
#
_entry.id   697acdefe905f76d50e799f006d3fa86
#
_cell.length_a   1.000
_cell.length_b   1.000
_cell.length_c   1.000
_cell.angle_alpha   90.00
_cell.angle_beta   90.00
_cell.angle_gamma   90.00
#
_symmetry.space_group_name_H-M   'P 1'
#
loop_
_entity.id
_entity.type
_entity.pdbx_description
1 polymer ?
#
loop_
_entity_poly.entity_id
_entity_poly.type
_entity_poly.pdbx_seq_one_letter_code
_entity_poly.pdbx_strand_id
1 'polypeptide(L)'
;MPYVLEPGKKIGFYLYADLADGDWHAALKKCFQEKMLYQVQQFNNLLYQRKDLDYIRHSYTMHLVMAWEKNYYNAVDSSYHLKEFLEKAKRFYGGDDIFTIWPTWPVLGLDQRTQWNLMEDLPGGIAKQKELAALAHSMGTKYFISYNPWDDKDEKASLHSMSEFIKRIDADGVVLDTKAEASEALQRAADSAKPGVILYSEGMATPKDMQGIISGRVHNDIYYVPLLNLNKLIKPDFAIFRVAEVSKERIRREYNSALFNGYGVEINIMREGRPEWIDEDYKYWGRCVRILKDNSDNFNSYDWTPLVHSLQDKIYVNKWPGKTKTIYTIFSLLPEGFDGPLFQVDSKKNYHYVDLWNHENVPLKNINGDNYAVADMESFNKKYLGTNNEGAVSAIAELPQLLSVKLEGDKTFVDAKEGTTIKIWPGDPSYEKEAYEVKSNSTSFHLFKKFGRVEGKFVIQLFDGIELLDEYILFIKPGTPLLISEPEKTPPVLSIPDGMVKIPAGSFTMQVTSGDEFISYPKLDFPKIISLNSFYMDKYPVTNAEFKKFLDASKYHPSDTLNFLKHWANGKPKQGEENFPVVNISYEDAKAYAKWTEKRLPTEAEWQYASQTSDGRLWPWGNQVKQQGKKEKNISATLTLVDYGTPDPAFCNTGDGKLYPVGKYKKGVNPFGLYDLVGSVWQMTNDWYQNDTYQYIILKGGSYYQPGGSWWYVQGGPKPLHYRQMLLRVSLGFERNATVGFRCVKDAQ
;
A
#
# COMPACT_ATOMS: atom_id res chain seq x y z
N MET A 1 29.99 -3.28 44.86
CA MET A 1 30.43 -3.21 46.27
C MET A 1 31.51 -2.18 46.38
N PRO A 2 31.54 -1.32 47.38
CA PRO A 2 32.69 -0.42 47.62
C PRO A 2 33.91 -1.29 47.95
N TYR A 3 35.02 -1.03 47.25
CA TYR A 3 36.28 -1.71 47.53
C TYR A 3 36.94 -1.09 48.75
N VAL A 4 37.20 -1.87 49.80
CA VAL A 4 37.90 -1.40 50.99
C VAL A 4 39.38 -1.77 50.82
N LEU A 5 40.24 -0.77 50.74
CA LEU A 5 41.66 -0.94 50.68
C LEU A 5 42.19 -1.13 52.11
N GLU A 6 42.65 -2.34 52.46
CA GLU A 6 43.22 -2.65 53.74
C GLU A 6 44.62 -1.99 53.94
N PRO A 7 45.00 -1.70 55.16
CA PRO A 7 46.32 -1.11 55.45
C PRO A 7 47.47 -1.91 54.83
N GLY A 8 48.35 -1.21 54.11
CA GLY A 8 49.51 -1.84 53.46
C GLY A 8 49.28 -2.47 52.11
N LYS A 9 48.00 -2.54 51.62
CA LYS A 9 47.72 -3.03 50.29
C LYS A 9 47.73 -1.87 49.27
N LYS A 10 48.07 -2.20 48.03
CA LYS A 10 48.06 -1.26 46.90
C LYS A 10 46.95 -1.63 45.93
N ILE A 11 46.28 -0.64 45.37
CA ILE A 11 45.37 -0.79 44.26
C ILE A 11 45.93 -0.07 43.04
N GLY A 12 45.93 -0.71 41.89
CA GLY A 12 46.33 -0.13 40.61
C GLY A 12 45.11 0.10 39.71
N PHE A 13 45.09 1.19 38.99
CA PHE A 13 44.09 1.48 38.00
C PHE A 13 44.77 1.65 36.65
N TYR A 14 44.08 1.22 35.58
CA TYR A 14 44.49 1.52 34.22
C TYR A 14 43.60 2.61 33.67
N LEU A 15 44.21 3.68 33.17
CA LEU A 15 43.54 4.72 32.42
C LEU A 15 43.85 4.49 30.94
N TYR A 16 42.83 4.29 30.14
CA TYR A 16 42.94 4.16 28.69
C TYR A 16 42.60 5.53 28.10
N ALA A 17 43.45 6.02 27.21
CA ALA A 17 43.21 7.22 26.42
C ALA A 17 43.48 6.86 24.93
N ASP A 18 42.56 7.22 24.08
CA ASP A 18 42.66 6.98 22.64
C ASP A 18 42.26 8.25 21.87
N LEU A 19 42.75 8.39 20.65
CA LEU A 19 42.42 9.48 19.71
C LEU A 19 41.79 8.86 18.47
N ALA A 20 40.73 9.47 17.97
CA ALA A 20 40.08 9.06 16.75
C ALA A 20 39.89 10.28 15.84
N ASP A 21 40.05 10.08 14.56
CA ASP A 21 39.66 11.06 13.55
C ASP A 21 38.12 11.06 13.41
N GLY A 22 37.56 12.24 13.16
CA GLY A 22 36.12 12.41 12.97
C GLY A 22 35.40 13.00 14.18
N ASP A 23 34.10 12.88 14.20
CA ASP A 23 33.25 13.36 15.29
C ASP A 23 33.19 12.35 16.47
N TRP A 24 32.39 12.69 17.49
CA TRP A 24 32.24 11.86 18.68
C TRP A 24 31.62 10.48 18.38
N HIS A 25 30.76 10.35 17.33
CA HIS A 25 30.21 9.07 16.92
C HIS A 25 31.30 8.13 16.41
N ALA A 26 32.19 8.64 15.56
CA ALA A 26 33.31 7.87 15.03
C ALA A 26 34.26 7.42 16.15
N ALA A 27 34.59 8.32 17.06
CA ALA A 27 35.45 8.03 18.22
C ALA A 27 34.82 6.96 19.14
N LEU A 28 33.54 7.13 19.47
CA LEU A 28 32.81 6.21 20.35
C LEU A 28 32.64 4.84 19.71
N LYS A 29 32.28 4.82 18.42
CA LYS A 29 32.15 3.60 17.64
C LYS A 29 33.47 2.82 17.59
N LYS A 30 34.57 3.48 17.31
CA LYS A 30 35.91 2.89 17.31
C LYS A 30 36.25 2.28 18.67
N CYS A 31 35.99 3.03 19.76
CA CYS A 31 36.23 2.54 21.11
C CYS A 31 35.40 1.25 21.41
N PHE A 32 34.12 1.23 21.09
CA PHE A 32 33.27 0.10 21.39
C PHE A 32 33.45 -1.06 20.44
N GLN A 33 33.56 -0.84 19.14
CA GLN A 33 33.69 -1.92 18.15
C GLN A 33 35.09 -2.54 18.13
N GLU A 34 36.14 -1.71 18.13
CA GLU A 34 37.51 -2.19 17.99
C GLU A 34 38.11 -2.60 19.35
N LYS A 35 37.76 -1.90 20.42
CA LYS A 35 38.35 -2.12 21.74
C LYS A 35 37.47 -2.92 22.67
N MET A 36 36.23 -3.19 22.31
CA MET A 36 35.23 -3.89 23.14
C MET A 36 35.19 -3.35 24.58
N LEU A 37 35.26 -2.02 24.74
CA LEU A 37 35.40 -1.36 26.02
C LEU A 37 36.65 -1.84 26.83
N TYR A 38 37.68 -2.31 26.13
CA TYR A 38 38.89 -2.91 26.71
C TYR A 38 38.67 -4.22 27.49
N GLN A 39 37.52 -4.89 27.31
CA GLN A 39 37.21 -6.18 27.94
C GLN A 39 37.84 -7.37 27.18
N VAL A 40 38.00 -7.22 25.87
CA VAL A 40 38.48 -8.26 24.98
C VAL A 40 39.52 -7.68 24.00
N GLN A 41 40.67 -8.30 23.90
CA GLN A 41 41.71 -7.86 22.95
C GLN A 41 41.40 -8.31 21.52
N GLN A 42 40.89 -9.54 21.38
CA GLN A 42 40.51 -10.14 20.10
C GLN A 42 39.19 -10.88 20.29
N PHE A 43 38.18 -10.48 19.54
CA PHE A 43 36.85 -11.04 19.62
C PHE A 43 36.74 -12.35 18.81
N ASN A 44 36.19 -13.40 19.45
CA ASN A 44 35.90 -14.66 18.79
C ASN A 44 34.53 -14.58 18.06
N ASN A 45 34.54 -14.58 16.74
CA ASN A 45 33.36 -14.50 15.89
C ASN A 45 32.79 -15.85 15.43
N LEU A 46 33.28 -16.98 15.90
CA LEU A 46 32.91 -18.29 15.39
C LEU A 46 31.39 -18.56 15.38
N LEU A 47 30.68 -18.19 16.44
CA LEU A 47 29.23 -18.37 16.51
C LEU A 47 28.48 -17.48 15.48
N TYR A 48 28.98 -16.25 15.23
CA TYR A 48 28.36 -15.31 14.28
C TYR A 48 28.59 -15.69 12.81
N GLN A 49 29.58 -16.56 12.52
CA GLN A 49 29.86 -17.06 11.18
C GLN A 49 29.03 -18.31 10.84
N ARG A 50 28.35 -18.88 11.80
CA ARG A 50 27.52 -20.08 11.63
C ARG A 50 26.21 -19.73 10.93
N LYS A 51 26.01 -20.29 9.73
CA LYS A 51 24.80 -20.09 8.93
C LYS A 51 23.54 -20.70 9.55
N ASP A 52 23.69 -21.80 10.25
CA ASP A 52 22.58 -22.50 10.94
C ASP A 52 22.03 -21.72 12.13
N LEU A 53 22.80 -20.74 12.65
CA LEU A 53 22.38 -19.83 13.72
C LEU A 53 21.93 -18.46 13.20
N ASP A 54 22.05 -18.19 11.91
CA ASP A 54 21.85 -16.86 11.32
C ASP A 54 20.41 -16.33 11.46
N TYR A 55 19.44 -17.23 11.53
CA TYR A 55 18.03 -16.85 11.62
C TYR A 55 17.69 -15.96 12.82
N ILE A 56 18.45 -16.06 13.92
CA ILE A 56 18.15 -15.32 15.15
C ILE A 56 18.27 -13.81 14.98
N ARG A 57 19.20 -13.34 14.13
CA ARG A 57 19.41 -11.91 13.89
C ARG A 57 18.36 -11.30 12.98
N HIS A 58 17.53 -12.13 12.34
CA HIS A 58 16.38 -11.76 11.53
C HIS A 58 15.04 -12.08 12.23
N SER A 59 15.10 -12.49 13.49
CA SER A 59 13.96 -12.75 14.35
C SER A 59 13.66 -11.52 15.20
N TYR A 60 12.42 -11.07 15.20
CA TYR A 60 12.00 -9.85 15.90
C TYR A 60 10.86 -10.05 16.88
N THR A 61 10.15 -11.17 16.82
CA THR A 61 9.04 -11.45 17.74
C THR A 61 9.23 -12.81 18.41
N MET A 62 9.33 -12.79 19.73
CA MET A 62 9.39 -13.99 20.58
C MET A 62 8.29 -13.90 21.61
N HIS A 63 7.47 -14.96 21.77
CA HIS A 63 6.61 -15.12 22.92
C HIS A 63 7.21 -16.08 23.93
N LEU A 64 7.18 -15.68 25.20
CA LEU A 64 7.49 -16.52 26.33
C LEU A 64 6.24 -16.67 27.18
N VAL A 65 5.73 -17.91 27.27
CA VAL A 65 4.41 -18.21 27.82
C VAL A 65 4.54 -19.27 28.90
N MET A 66 3.81 -19.08 29.99
CA MET A 66 3.70 -20.14 31.03
C MET A 66 2.91 -21.32 30.48
N ALA A 67 3.34 -22.54 30.77
CA ALA A 67 2.69 -23.75 30.28
C ALA A 67 1.23 -23.93 30.74
N TRP A 68 0.84 -23.22 31.80
CA TRP A 68 -0.51 -23.20 32.37
C TRP A 68 -1.35 -21.99 31.86
N GLU A 69 -0.84 -21.17 30.98
CA GLU A 69 -1.56 -20.04 30.41
C GLU A 69 -2.63 -20.55 29.43
N LYS A 70 -3.88 -20.12 29.63
CA LYS A 70 -5.08 -20.64 28.93
C LYS A 70 -5.02 -20.55 27.39
N ASN A 71 -4.24 -19.63 26.82
CA ASN A 71 -4.07 -19.54 25.39
C ASN A 71 -3.01 -20.51 24.83
N TYR A 72 -2.25 -21.17 25.72
CA TYR A 72 -1.40 -22.30 25.37
C TYR A 72 -2.09 -23.62 25.74
N TYR A 73 -2.40 -23.80 27.03
CA TYR A 73 -3.18 -24.94 27.52
C TYR A 73 -4.34 -24.48 28.39
N ASN A 74 -5.54 -24.79 27.98
CA ASN A 74 -6.74 -24.44 28.72
C ASN A 74 -7.20 -25.59 29.59
N ALA A 75 -7.05 -25.45 30.90
CA ALA A 75 -7.42 -26.47 31.86
C ALA A 75 -8.94 -26.71 31.94
N VAL A 76 -9.77 -25.78 31.47
CA VAL A 76 -11.24 -25.92 31.50
C VAL A 76 -11.72 -26.92 30.46
N ASP A 77 -11.18 -26.83 29.24
CA ASP A 77 -11.50 -27.76 28.15
C ASP A 77 -10.46 -28.87 27.93
N SER A 78 -9.38 -28.85 28.74
CA SER A 78 -8.28 -29.82 28.68
C SER A 78 -7.62 -29.91 27.29
N SER A 79 -7.47 -28.81 26.61
CA SER A 79 -6.92 -28.73 25.24
C SER A 79 -5.80 -27.71 25.09
N TYR A 80 -4.93 -27.94 24.09
CA TYR A 80 -3.90 -27.00 23.67
C TYR A 80 -4.44 -26.06 22.60
N HIS A 81 -4.20 -24.75 22.76
CA HIS A 81 -4.66 -23.67 21.88
C HIS A 81 -3.50 -22.99 21.14
N LEU A 82 -2.36 -23.64 21.01
CA LEU A 82 -1.18 -23.08 20.34
C LEU A 82 -1.46 -22.68 18.89
N LYS A 83 -2.29 -23.46 18.18
CA LYS A 83 -2.64 -23.15 16.79
C LYS A 83 -3.34 -21.82 16.67
N GLU A 84 -4.40 -21.63 17.43
CA GLU A 84 -5.20 -20.40 17.48
C GLU A 84 -4.36 -19.21 17.91
N PHE A 85 -3.44 -19.42 18.84
CA PHE A 85 -2.49 -18.42 19.31
C PHE A 85 -1.59 -17.94 18.16
N LEU A 86 -0.96 -18.86 17.44
CA LEU A 86 -0.07 -18.54 16.31
C LEU A 86 -0.82 -17.96 15.11
N GLU A 87 -2.05 -18.41 14.85
CA GLU A 87 -2.91 -17.83 13.81
C GLU A 87 -3.26 -16.35 14.13
N LYS A 88 -3.54 -16.06 15.40
CA LYS A 88 -3.78 -14.69 15.87
C LYS A 88 -2.52 -13.84 15.73
N ALA A 89 -1.36 -14.36 16.09
CA ALA A 89 -0.06 -13.73 15.88
C ALA A 89 0.17 -13.36 14.42
N LYS A 90 -0.06 -14.33 13.54
CA LYS A 90 0.10 -14.11 12.08
C LYS A 90 -0.81 -13.02 11.55
N ARG A 91 -2.04 -12.93 12.04
CA ARG A 91 -3.00 -11.91 11.62
C ARG A 91 -2.64 -10.51 12.10
N PHE A 92 -2.06 -10.32 13.27
CA PHE A 92 -1.83 -8.99 13.83
C PHE A 92 -0.43 -8.43 13.55
N TYR A 93 0.60 -9.29 13.56
CA TYR A 93 2.00 -8.85 13.40
C TYR A 93 2.86 -9.80 12.56
N GLY A 94 2.23 -10.62 11.73
CA GLY A 94 2.94 -11.46 10.76
C GLY A 94 3.49 -12.77 11.33
N GLY A 95 3.17 -13.09 12.58
CA GLY A 95 3.54 -14.32 13.27
C GLY A 95 4.72 -14.18 14.23
N ASP A 96 4.80 -15.10 15.14
CA ASP A 96 5.94 -15.24 16.03
C ASP A 96 7.11 -15.88 15.27
N ASP A 97 8.29 -15.29 15.38
CA ASP A 97 9.51 -15.92 14.89
C ASP A 97 9.93 -17.03 15.85
N ILE A 98 9.69 -16.82 17.15
CA ILE A 98 10.03 -17.77 18.23
C ILE A 98 8.87 -17.87 19.22
N PHE A 99 8.50 -19.09 19.57
CA PHE A 99 7.58 -19.40 20.65
C PHE A 99 8.30 -20.21 21.73
N THR A 100 8.20 -19.78 23.00
CA THR A 100 8.88 -20.42 24.13
C THR A 100 7.89 -20.74 25.21
N ILE A 101 7.97 -21.94 25.79
CA ILE A 101 7.20 -22.29 26.97
C ILE A 101 8.09 -22.30 28.22
N TRP A 102 7.48 -21.90 29.32
CA TRP A 102 8.07 -21.93 30.65
C TRP A 102 7.24 -22.81 31.58
N PRO A 103 7.55 -24.13 31.72
CA PRO A 103 6.67 -25.06 32.40
C PRO A 103 6.86 -25.10 33.90
N THR A 104 7.96 -24.57 34.40
CA THR A 104 8.43 -24.86 35.75
C THR A 104 7.80 -24.00 36.85
N TRP A 105 7.44 -22.77 36.54
CA TRP A 105 6.82 -21.90 37.53
C TRP A 105 5.28 -22.05 37.58
N PRO A 106 4.65 -22.07 38.79
CA PRO A 106 5.23 -21.96 40.15
C PRO A 106 5.44 -23.28 40.83
N VAL A 107 5.62 -24.40 40.10
CA VAL A 107 5.64 -25.76 40.61
C VAL A 107 7.04 -26.26 40.97
N LEU A 108 8.08 -25.70 40.33
CA LEU A 108 9.47 -26.10 40.57
C LEU A 108 9.87 -25.88 42.03
N GLY A 109 10.39 -26.95 42.66
CA GLY A 109 10.76 -26.94 44.07
C GLY A 109 9.62 -27.32 45.04
N LEU A 110 8.39 -27.59 44.53
CA LEU A 110 7.30 -28.08 45.35
C LEU A 110 7.58 -29.53 45.87
N ASP A 111 8.20 -30.31 45.03
CA ASP A 111 8.68 -31.65 45.33
C ASP A 111 10.09 -31.90 44.70
N GLN A 112 10.53 -33.14 44.58
CA GLN A 112 11.86 -33.47 44.03
C GLN A 112 11.93 -33.53 42.51
N ARG A 113 10.84 -33.24 41.78
CA ARG A 113 10.86 -33.21 40.31
C ARG A 113 11.77 -32.09 39.82
N THR A 114 12.58 -32.42 38.83
CA THR A 114 13.37 -31.44 38.09
C THR A 114 12.53 -30.72 37.06
N GLN A 115 13.04 -29.62 36.50
CA GLN A 115 12.42 -28.93 35.36
C GLN A 115 12.06 -29.90 34.22
N TRP A 116 12.89 -30.89 33.95
CA TRP A 116 12.68 -31.89 32.91
C TRP A 116 11.51 -32.82 33.23
N ASN A 117 11.39 -33.27 34.49
CA ASN A 117 10.23 -34.04 34.92
C ASN A 117 8.94 -33.25 34.82
N LEU A 118 8.96 -31.95 35.16
CA LEU A 118 7.80 -31.09 35.02
C LEU A 118 7.38 -30.89 33.55
N MET A 119 8.36 -30.82 32.64
CA MET A 119 8.09 -30.79 31.21
C MET A 119 7.47 -32.09 30.71
N GLU A 120 7.94 -33.23 31.20
CA GLU A 120 7.39 -34.54 30.87
C GLU A 120 5.99 -34.78 31.42
N ASP A 121 5.66 -34.14 32.55
CA ASP A 121 4.36 -34.23 33.20
C ASP A 121 3.27 -33.30 32.58
N LEU A 122 3.63 -32.44 31.62
CA LEU A 122 2.63 -31.65 30.90
C LEU A 122 1.63 -32.58 30.19
N PRO A 123 0.36 -32.13 30.01
CA PRO A 123 -0.68 -32.95 29.40
C PRO A 123 -0.27 -33.56 28.05
N GLY A 124 -0.36 -34.89 27.94
CA GLY A 124 0.08 -35.64 26.76
C GLY A 124 1.59 -35.92 26.69
N GLY A 125 2.37 -35.46 27.69
CA GLY A 125 3.80 -35.73 27.82
C GLY A 125 4.67 -35.28 26.67
N ILE A 126 5.86 -35.86 26.56
CA ILE A 126 6.85 -35.51 25.53
C ILE A 126 6.31 -35.68 24.09
N ALA A 127 5.49 -36.68 23.85
CA ALA A 127 4.91 -36.92 22.53
C ALA A 127 4.07 -35.71 22.07
N LYS A 128 3.29 -35.17 23.01
CA LYS A 128 2.48 -33.94 22.72
C LYS A 128 3.36 -32.71 22.56
N GLN A 129 4.40 -32.55 23.36
CA GLN A 129 5.35 -31.43 23.22
C GLN A 129 6.04 -31.47 21.84
N LYS A 130 6.41 -32.63 21.35
CA LYS A 130 6.97 -32.82 20.00
C LYS A 130 5.94 -32.45 18.91
N GLU A 131 4.69 -32.84 19.07
CA GLU A 131 3.60 -32.48 18.15
C GLU A 131 3.39 -30.98 18.10
N LEU A 132 3.43 -30.28 19.25
CA LEU A 132 3.30 -28.81 19.33
C LEU A 132 4.50 -28.11 18.71
N ALA A 133 5.72 -28.60 18.91
CA ALA A 133 6.90 -28.06 18.22
C ALA A 133 6.77 -28.22 16.68
N ALA A 134 6.35 -29.41 16.22
CA ALA A 134 6.10 -29.64 14.80
C ALA A 134 4.99 -28.74 14.23
N LEU A 135 3.93 -28.46 15.00
CA LEU A 135 2.89 -27.50 14.63
C LEU A 135 3.48 -26.09 14.49
N ALA A 136 4.27 -25.60 15.46
CA ALA A 136 4.94 -24.32 15.39
C ALA A 136 5.83 -24.22 14.13
N HIS A 137 6.64 -25.24 13.85
CA HIS A 137 7.48 -25.32 12.64
C HIS A 137 6.65 -25.24 11.35
N SER A 138 5.51 -25.93 11.30
CA SER A 138 4.62 -25.88 10.12
C SER A 138 4.04 -24.49 9.86
N MET A 139 3.98 -23.64 10.88
CA MET A 139 3.51 -22.26 10.81
C MET A 139 4.64 -21.23 10.62
N GLY A 140 5.91 -21.71 10.55
CA GLY A 140 7.09 -20.87 10.37
C GLY A 140 7.69 -20.33 11.67
N THR A 141 7.24 -20.84 12.82
CA THR A 141 7.67 -20.40 14.15
C THR A 141 8.69 -21.40 14.75
N LYS A 142 9.81 -20.89 15.27
CA LYS A 142 10.79 -21.68 16.02
C LYS A 142 10.27 -21.99 17.43
N TYR A 143 10.56 -23.19 17.93
CA TYR A 143 10.10 -23.62 19.22
C TYR A 143 11.25 -23.75 20.24
N PHE A 144 11.24 -22.88 21.28
CA PHE A 144 12.28 -22.85 22.31
C PHE A 144 11.77 -23.46 23.61
N ILE A 145 12.69 -23.93 24.42
CA ILE A 145 12.45 -24.40 25.78
C ILE A 145 13.18 -23.55 26.81
N SER A 146 12.74 -23.59 28.05
CA SER A 146 13.43 -22.96 29.16
C SER A 146 14.46 -23.92 29.79
N TYR A 147 15.51 -23.35 30.38
CA TYR A 147 16.53 -24.07 31.11
C TYR A 147 16.92 -23.28 32.36
N ASN A 148 16.69 -23.91 33.53
CA ASN A 148 17.04 -23.38 34.84
C ASN A 148 18.35 -24.06 35.30
N PRO A 149 19.51 -23.41 35.16
CA PRO A 149 20.82 -24.05 35.40
C PRO A 149 21.09 -24.42 36.85
N TRP A 150 20.30 -23.86 37.76
CA TRP A 150 20.40 -24.09 39.20
C TRP A 150 19.51 -25.25 39.72
N ASP A 151 18.70 -25.86 38.87
CA ASP A 151 17.78 -26.93 39.26
C ASP A 151 18.45 -28.31 39.39
N ASP A 152 19.52 -28.56 38.63
CA ASP A 152 20.23 -29.81 38.64
C ASP A 152 21.42 -29.81 39.62
N LYS A 153 21.65 -30.92 40.30
CA LYS A 153 22.72 -31.06 41.29
C LYS A 153 24.11 -31.18 40.67
N ASP A 154 24.19 -31.58 39.42
CA ASP A 154 25.42 -31.81 38.66
C ASP A 154 25.30 -31.21 37.26
N GLU A 155 26.22 -30.29 36.91
CA GLU A 155 26.23 -29.62 35.62
C GLU A 155 26.30 -30.61 34.44
N LYS A 156 27.07 -31.68 34.56
CA LYS A 156 27.21 -32.71 33.51
C LYS A 156 25.90 -33.42 33.24
N ALA A 157 25.17 -33.79 34.31
CA ALA A 157 23.85 -34.39 34.20
C ALA A 157 22.84 -33.43 33.60
N SER A 158 22.89 -32.17 33.97
CA SER A 158 22.04 -31.09 33.45
C SER A 158 22.24 -30.88 31.95
N LEU A 159 23.49 -30.82 31.47
CA LEU A 159 23.81 -30.68 30.05
C LEU A 159 23.32 -31.88 29.24
N HIS A 160 23.44 -33.09 29.77
CA HIS A 160 22.93 -34.30 29.14
C HIS A 160 21.40 -34.28 29.04
N SER A 161 20.72 -33.96 30.13
CA SER A 161 19.25 -33.88 30.17
C SER A 161 18.72 -32.82 29.18
N MET A 162 19.33 -31.63 29.12
CA MET A 162 19.00 -30.59 28.14
C MET A 162 19.16 -31.11 26.71
N SER A 163 20.28 -31.71 26.38
CA SER A 163 20.56 -32.27 25.05
C SER A 163 19.52 -33.32 24.63
N GLU A 164 19.23 -34.28 25.51
CA GLU A 164 18.22 -35.32 25.25
C GLU A 164 16.80 -34.70 25.09
N PHE A 165 16.47 -33.69 25.88
CA PHE A 165 15.18 -33.04 25.79
C PHE A 165 15.03 -32.29 24.46
N ILE A 166 16.04 -31.52 24.05
CA ILE A 166 16.07 -30.84 22.71
C ILE A 166 15.81 -31.87 21.62
N LYS A 167 16.51 -33.00 21.62
CA LYS A 167 16.38 -34.06 20.62
C LYS A 167 14.98 -34.68 20.60
N ARG A 168 14.41 -34.96 21.79
CA ARG A 168 13.11 -35.64 21.92
C ARG A 168 11.94 -34.79 21.39
N ILE A 169 11.97 -33.47 21.59
CA ILE A 169 10.90 -32.58 21.15
C ILE A 169 11.23 -31.83 19.86
N ASP A 170 12.45 -31.90 19.37
CA ASP A 170 12.95 -31.13 18.20
C ASP A 170 12.98 -29.61 18.44
N ALA A 171 13.44 -29.16 19.62
CA ALA A 171 13.55 -27.75 19.95
C ALA A 171 14.62 -27.04 19.13
N ASP A 172 14.41 -25.74 18.83
CA ASP A 172 15.31 -24.87 18.03
C ASP A 172 16.17 -23.97 18.92
N GLY A 173 15.85 -23.85 20.20
CA GLY A 173 16.60 -22.99 21.11
C GLY A 173 16.29 -23.25 22.59
N VAL A 174 17.10 -22.62 23.42
CA VAL A 174 17.04 -22.75 24.88
C VAL A 174 17.16 -21.35 25.50
N VAL A 175 16.19 -20.97 26.30
CA VAL A 175 16.23 -19.77 27.14
C VAL A 175 16.95 -20.09 28.44
N LEU A 176 18.07 -19.44 28.68
CA LEU A 176 18.93 -19.66 29.86
C LEU A 176 18.47 -18.77 31.02
N ASP A 177 17.71 -19.33 31.96
CA ASP A 177 17.24 -18.58 33.13
C ASP A 177 18.43 -18.12 33.99
N THR A 178 18.39 -16.87 34.48
CA THR A 178 19.39 -16.22 35.34
C THR A 178 20.80 -16.08 34.74
N LYS A 179 21.04 -16.45 33.49
CA LYS A 179 22.36 -16.36 32.84
C LYS A 179 22.44 -15.26 31.82
N ALA A 180 23.56 -14.55 31.80
CA ALA A 180 23.93 -13.61 30.77
C ALA A 180 24.93 -14.15 29.75
N GLU A 181 25.52 -15.33 30.06
CA GLU A 181 26.54 -15.98 29.23
C GLU A 181 26.22 -17.45 29.00
N ALA A 182 26.84 -18.05 28.00
CA ALA A 182 26.85 -19.48 27.79
C ALA A 182 28.28 -20.03 27.71
N SER A 183 28.52 -21.21 28.30
CA SER A 183 29.79 -21.88 28.15
C SER A 183 29.88 -22.65 26.82
N GLU A 184 31.11 -22.90 26.36
CA GLU A 184 31.31 -23.78 25.19
C GLU A 184 30.72 -25.18 25.40
N ALA A 185 30.73 -25.66 26.64
CA ALA A 185 30.18 -26.97 26.98
C ALA A 185 28.65 -26.97 26.76
N LEU A 186 27.97 -25.88 27.12
CA LEU A 186 26.55 -25.73 26.94
C LEU A 186 26.19 -25.68 25.43
N GLN A 187 26.93 -24.90 24.62
CA GLN A 187 26.72 -24.88 23.16
C GLN A 187 27.02 -26.24 22.52
N ARG A 188 28.09 -26.90 22.90
CA ARG A 188 28.39 -28.26 22.40
C ARG A 188 27.31 -29.28 22.77
N ALA A 189 26.73 -29.19 23.97
CA ALA A 189 25.64 -30.07 24.38
C ALA A 189 24.38 -29.81 23.51
N ALA A 190 24.04 -28.58 23.25
CA ALA A 190 22.94 -28.22 22.37
C ALA A 190 23.19 -28.72 20.92
N ASP A 191 24.37 -28.45 20.36
CA ASP A 191 24.76 -28.86 19.02
C ASP A 191 24.80 -30.39 18.84
N SER A 192 25.10 -31.15 19.90
CA SER A 192 25.08 -32.61 19.89
C SER A 192 23.67 -33.18 19.72
N ALA A 193 22.65 -32.46 20.18
CA ALA A 193 21.25 -32.82 20.01
C ALA A 193 20.73 -32.49 18.62
N LYS A 194 20.99 -31.25 18.17
CA LYS A 194 20.53 -30.71 16.87
C LYS A 194 21.42 -29.55 16.49
N PRO A 195 21.97 -29.50 15.26
CA PRO A 195 22.63 -28.31 14.75
C PRO A 195 21.63 -27.11 14.65
N GLY A 196 22.11 -25.89 14.90
CA GLY A 196 21.31 -24.68 14.78
C GLY A 196 20.46 -24.32 16.01
N VAL A 197 20.70 -24.98 17.15
CA VAL A 197 20.05 -24.63 18.42
C VAL A 197 20.64 -23.33 18.97
N ILE A 198 19.79 -22.33 19.14
CA ILE A 198 20.15 -21.04 19.75
C ILE A 198 20.16 -21.15 21.27
N LEU A 199 21.22 -20.63 21.88
CA LEU A 199 21.22 -20.29 23.29
C LEU A 199 20.86 -18.80 23.44
N TYR A 200 19.84 -18.52 24.25
CA TYR A 200 19.29 -17.22 24.47
C TYR A 200 19.44 -16.82 25.94
N SER A 201 20.15 -15.72 26.22
CA SER A 201 20.41 -15.30 27.59
C SER A 201 19.26 -14.53 28.22
N GLU A 202 18.95 -14.77 29.48
CA GLU A 202 18.01 -13.98 30.24
C GLU A 202 18.54 -12.56 30.52
N GLY A 203 19.79 -12.43 30.83
CA GLY A 203 20.47 -11.16 31.06
C GLY A 203 21.13 -10.63 29.81
N MET A 204 21.45 -9.35 29.80
CA MET A 204 22.22 -8.76 28.72
C MET A 204 23.69 -9.20 28.82
N ALA A 205 24.19 -9.87 27.80
CA ALA A 205 25.58 -10.29 27.70
C ALA A 205 26.53 -9.08 27.73
N THR A 206 27.63 -9.19 28.48
CA THR A 206 28.72 -8.22 28.38
C THR A 206 29.46 -8.41 27.05
N PRO A 207 30.27 -7.43 26.56
CA PRO A 207 31.07 -7.62 25.35
C PRO A 207 31.93 -8.89 25.35
N LYS A 208 32.43 -9.29 26.49
CA LYS A 208 33.19 -10.54 26.66
C LYS A 208 32.28 -11.77 26.47
N ASP A 209 31.10 -11.74 27.01
CA ASP A 209 30.18 -12.89 27.01
C ASP A 209 29.54 -13.11 25.63
N MET A 210 29.38 -12.04 24.84
CA MET A 210 28.89 -12.13 23.46
C MET A 210 29.71 -13.04 22.55
N GLN A 211 30.92 -13.44 22.96
CA GLN A 211 31.70 -14.45 22.22
C GLN A 211 31.13 -15.86 22.34
N GLY A 212 30.42 -16.14 23.42
CA GLY A 212 29.84 -17.45 23.71
C GLY A 212 28.34 -17.55 23.51
N ILE A 213 27.67 -16.41 23.26
CA ILE A 213 26.23 -16.33 23.07
C ILE A 213 25.90 -15.21 22.07
N ILE A 214 24.90 -15.43 21.21
CA ILE A 214 24.60 -14.50 20.10
C ILE A 214 23.22 -13.84 20.21
N SER A 215 22.49 -14.14 21.25
CA SER A 215 21.18 -13.55 21.51
C SER A 215 20.88 -13.43 22.99
N GLY A 216 20.05 -12.47 23.34
CA GLY A 216 19.64 -12.27 24.71
C GLY A 216 18.63 -11.15 24.86
N ARG A 217 18.06 -11.04 26.07
CA ARG A 217 17.04 -10.04 26.35
C ARG A 217 17.58 -8.87 27.14
N VAL A 218 16.89 -7.73 27.01
CA VAL A 218 17.15 -6.53 27.78
C VAL A 218 15.88 -6.09 28.50
N HIS A 219 16.05 -5.87 29.81
CA HIS A 219 15.04 -5.31 30.70
C HIS A 219 15.25 -3.80 30.88
N ASN A 220 14.22 -3.08 31.22
CA ASN A 220 14.28 -1.70 31.76
C ASN A 220 15.09 -0.67 30.95
N ASP A 221 15.13 -0.85 29.64
CA ASP A 221 15.94 -0.03 28.71
C ASP A 221 15.50 1.44 28.62
N ILE A 222 14.42 1.81 29.29
CA ILE A 222 13.73 3.07 29.05
C ILE A 222 13.79 4.05 30.23
N TYR A 223 14.48 3.74 31.29
CA TYR A 223 14.65 4.71 32.36
C TYR A 223 15.39 5.98 31.90
N TYR A 224 16.14 5.88 30.81
CA TYR A 224 16.96 6.97 30.25
C TYR A 224 16.87 6.97 28.71
N VAL A 225 15.71 7.32 28.17
CA VAL A 225 15.55 7.42 26.71
C VAL A 225 16.14 8.73 26.18
N PRO A 226 16.84 8.72 25.05
CA PRO A 226 17.26 7.54 24.30
C PRO A 226 18.58 7.01 24.87
N LEU A 227 18.57 5.78 25.32
CA LEU A 227 19.80 5.14 25.74
C LEU A 227 20.61 4.73 24.51
N LEU A 228 21.87 5.16 24.45
CA LEU A 228 22.81 4.60 23.49
C LEU A 228 23.10 3.15 23.88
N ASN A 229 22.66 2.20 23.05
CA ASN A 229 22.91 0.80 23.33
C ASN A 229 24.34 0.40 22.93
N LEU A 230 25.18 0.19 23.92
CA LEU A 230 26.58 -0.13 23.72
C LEU A 230 26.77 -1.50 23.05
N ASN A 231 25.95 -2.50 23.43
CA ASN A 231 26.05 -3.83 22.83
C ASN A 231 25.65 -3.81 21.36
N LYS A 232 24.60 -3.08 20.98
CA LYS A 232 24.24 -2.92 19.57
C LYS A 232 25.31 -2.14 18.80
N LEU A 233 26.01 -1.20 19.44
CA LEU A 233 27.12 -0.49 18.83
C LEU A 233 28.36 -1.37 18.61
N ILE A 234 28.67 -2.25 19.58
CA ILE A 234 29.80 -3.18 19.54
C ILE A 234 29.54 -4.31 18.54
N LYS A 235 28.38 -4.96 18.64
CA LYS A 235 27.98 -6.14 17.88
C LYS A 235 26.56 -5.97 17.32
N PRO A 236 26.38 -5.25 16.22
CA PRO A 236 25.04 -5.03 15.61
C PRO A 236 24.28 -6.32 15.28
N ASP A 237 24.99 -7.40 15.00
CA ASP A 237 24.43 -8.72 14.70
C ASP A 237 24.20 -9.62 15.94
N PHE A 238 24.45 -9.11 17.16
CA PHE A 238 23.92 -9.73 18.37
C PHE A 238 22.41 -9.47 18.47
N ALA A 239 21.61 -10.54 18.47
CA ALA A 239 20.16 -10.44 18.49
C ALA A 239 19.65 -10.03 19.88
N ILE A 240 19.17 -8.80 19.98
CA ILE A 240 18.65 -8.22 21.23
C ILE A 240 17.13 -8.24 21.18
N PHE A 241 16.49 -8.70 22.28
CA PHE A 241 15.04 -8.66 22.45
C PHE A 241 14.67 -7.81 23.65
N ARG A 242 13.81 -6.83 23.42
CA ARG A 242 13.23 -6.01 24.49
C ARG A 242 12.11 -6.75 25.19
N VAL A 243 12.20 -6.92 26.51
CA VAL A 243 11.12 -7.58 27.27
C VAL A 243 9.90 -6.67 27.35
N ALA A 244 8.75 -7.23 26.97
CA ALA A 244 7.43 -6.62 27.08
C ALA A 244 6.52 -7.56 27.90
N GLU A 245 6.21 -7.21 29.13
CA GLU A 245 5.35 -8.02 30.00
C GLU A 245 3.88 -7.64 29.82
N VAL A 246 3.07 -8.57 29.35
CA VAL A 246 1.62 -8.39 29.18
C VAL A 246 0.92 -8.64 30.50
N SER A 247 0.71 -7.60 31.28
CA SER A 247 -0.01 -7.70 32.54
C SER A 247 -0.94 -6.52 32.79
N LYS A 248 -0.47 -5.48 33.45
CA LYS A 248 -1.28 -4.34 33.88
C LYS A 248 -1.05 -3.06 33.08
N GLU A 249 0.06 -2.98 32.37
CA GLU A 249 0.48 -1.79 31.64
C GLU A 249 0.51 -2.02 30.15
N ARG A 250 0.25 -0.98 29.36
CA ARG A 250 0.46 -1.02 27.91
C ARG A 250 1.94 -1.21 27.61
N ILE A 251 2.21 -1.93 26.53
CA ILE A 251 3.55 -2.34 26.10
C ILE A 251 4.09 -1.56 24.90
N ARG A 252 3.43 -0.49 24.49
CA ARG A 252 3.86 0.36 23.35
C ARG A 252 5.22 0.97 23.56
N ARG A 253 5.57 1.33 24.79
CA ARG A 253 6.90 1.82 25.15
C ARG A 253 8.00 0.85 24.74
N GLU A 254 7.79 -0.42 25.03
CA GLU A 254 8.72 -1.51 24.71
C GLU A 254 8.83 -1.67 23.19
N TYR A 255 7.73 -1.59 22.48
CA TYR A 255 7.69 -1.65 21.01
C TYR A 255 8.38 -0.46 20.37
N ASN A 256 8.16 0.75 20.91
CA ASN A 256 8.81 1.97 20.44
C ASN A 256 10.33 1.90 20.62
N SER A 257 10.78 1.44 21.79
CA SER A 257 12.20 1.25 22.07
C SER A 257 12.81 0.19 21.12
N ALA A 258 12.08 -0.89 20.87
CA ALA A 258 12.54 -1.94 19.97
C ALA A 258 12.72 -1.43 18.54
N LEU A 259 11.72 -0.74 17.96
CA LEU A 259 11.83 -0.18 16.62
C LEU A 259 12.99 0.83 16.53
N PHE A 260 13.07 1.76 17.48
CA PHE A 260 14.11 2.80 17.47
C PHE A 260 15.53 2.21 17.48
N ASN A 261 15.75 1.16 18.28
CA ASN A 261 17.07 0.54 18.44
C ASN A 261 17.32 -0.67 17.50
N GLY A 262 16.37 -1.02 16.64
CA GLY A 262 16.51 -2.20 15.76
C GLY A 262 16.51 -3.53 16.54
N TYR A 263 15.70 -3.64 17.61
CA TYR A 263 15.57 -4.84 18.43
C TYR A 263 14.36 -5.68 18.03
N GLY A 264 14.40 -6.97 18.43
CA GLY A 264 13.19 -7.75 18.60
C GLY A 264 12.48 -7.45 19.93
N VAL A 265 11.32 -8.06 20.11
CA VAL A 265 10.56 -8.02 21.36
C VAL A 265 10.32 -9.43 21.88
N GLU A 266 10.61 -9.63 23.16
CA GLU A 266 10.19 -10.81 23.91
C GLU A 266 8.91 -10.44 24.68
N ILE A 267 7.78 -10.99 24.22
CA ILE A 267 6.48 -10.74 24.83
C ILE A 267 6.22 -11.81 25.88
N ASN A 268 6.22 -11.40 27.14
CA ASN A 268 6.03 -12.31 28.27
C ASN A 268 4.59 -12.33 28.73
N ILE A 269 4.00 -13.53 28.76
CA ILE A 269 2.67 -13.79 29.33
C ILE A 269 2.88 -14.65 30.59
N MET A 270 3.32 -14.01 31.67
CA MET A 270 3.69 -14.66 32.93
C MET A 270 2.68 -14.45 34.05
N ARG A 271 1.73 -13.51 33.90
CA ARG A 271 0.76 -13.15 34.92
C ARG A 271 -0.66 -13.25 34.43
N GLU A 272 -1.59 -13.35 35.38
CA GLU A 272 -3.01 -13.38 35.08
C GLU A 272 -3.50 -12.10 34.39
N GLY A 273 -4.55 -12.27 33.60
CA GLY A 273 -5.30 -11.20 32.98
C GLY A 273 -4.70 -10.74 31.66
N ARG A 274 -5.47 -10.94 30.59
CA ARG A 274 -5.20 -10.25 29.34
C ARG A 274 -5.98 -8.95 29.35
N PRO A 275 -5.27 -7.80 29.33
CA PRO A 275 -5.94 -6.52 29.18
C PRO A 275 -6.71 -6.48 27.85
N GLU A 276 -7.89 -5.85 27.86
CA GLU A 276 -8.73 -5.69 26.66
C GLU A 276 -8.04 -4.96 25.51
N TRP A 277 -7.04 -4.14 25.82
CA TRP A 277 -6.26 -3.36 24.86
C TRP A 277 -5.13 -4.15 24.17
N ILE A 278 -4.88 -5.41 24.52
CA ILE A 278 -3.71 -6.15 24.01
C ILE A 278 -3.75 -6.35 22.49
N ASP A 279 -4.91 -6.54 21.91
CA ASP A 279 -5.05 -6.74 20.47
C ASP A 279 -4.66 -5.48 19.67
N GLU A 280 -4.97 -4.28 20.20
CA GLU A 280 -4.51 -3.01 19.62
C GLU A 280 -2.99 -2.87 19.70
N ASP A 281 -2.39 -3.25 20.82
CA ASP A 281 -0.95 -3.18 20.99
C ASP A 281 -0.23 -4.22 20.10
N TYR A 282 -0.82 -5.39 19.88
CA TYR A 282 -0.29 -6.36 18.90
C TYR A 282 -0.34 -5.84 17.46
N LYS A 283 -1.40 -5.14 17.07
CA LYS A 283 -1.46 -4.48 15.76
C LYS A 283 -0.45 -3.34 15.64
N TYR A 284 -0.27 -2.60 16.72
CA TYR A 284 0.78 -1.57 16.79
C TYR A 284 2.18 -2.18 16.62
N TRP A 285 2.45 -3.31 17.29
CA TRP A 285 3.68 -4.07 17.05
C TRP A 285 3.79 -4.52 15.59
N GLY A 286 2.68 -4.88 14.97
CA GLY A 286 2.62 -5.21 13.54
C GLY A 286 3.19 -4.12 12.64
N ARG A 287 2.92 -2.83 12.93
CA ARG A 287 3.56 -1.70 12.20
C ARG A 287 5.08 -1.67 12.45
N CYS A 288 5.50 -1.78 13.70
CA CYS A 288 6.92 -1.78 14.06
C CYS A 288 7.69 -2.93 13.41
N VAL A 289 7.20 -4.15 13.58
CA VAL A 289 7.92 -5.35 13.14
C VAL A 289 7.97 -5.49 11.62
N ARG A 290 7.01 -4.94 10.90
CA ARG A 290 7.05 -4.86 9.44
C ARG A 290 8.26 -4.07 8.99
N ILE A 291 8.47 -2.87 9.55
CA ILE A 291 9.63 -2.02 9.22
C ILE A 291 10.94 -2.77 9.53
N LEU A 292 11.00 -3.46 10.67
CA LEU A 292 12.18 -4.24 11.05
C LEU A 292 12.44 -5.40 10.09
N LYS A 293 11.42 -6.19 9.74
CA LYS A 293 11.54 -7.36 8.85
C LYS A 293 11.84 -6.96 7.40
N ASP A 294 11.16 -5.95 6.88
CA ASP A 294 11.31 -5.48 5.51
C ASP A 294 12.67 -4.79 5.26
N ASN A 295 13.42 -4.50 6.35
CA ASN A 295 14.70 -3.78 6.30
C ASN A 295 15.75 -4.45 7.22
N SER A 296 15.69 -5.75 7.39
CA SER A 296 16.47 -6.47 8.40
C SER A 296 17.98 -6.34 8.24
N ASP A 297 18.48 -6.31 7.00
CA ASP A 297 19.91 -6.10 6.72
C ASP A 297 20.43 -4.74 7.23
N ASN A 298 19.59 -3.69 7.17
CA ASN A 298 19.96 -2.37 7.70
C ASN A 298 20.17 -2.41 9.22
N PHE A 299 19.29 -3.09 9.96
CA PHE A 299 19.34 -3.14 11.43
C PHE A 299 20.49 -4.03 11.96
N ASN A 300 21.12 -4.81 11.10
CA ASN A 300 22.33 -5.60 11.41
C ASN A 300 23.62 -4.96 10.88
N SER A 301 23.54 -3.75 10.30
CA SER A 301 24.69 -3.05 9.71
C SER A 301 25.70 -2.59 10.74
N TYR A 302 26.97 -2.85 10.50
CA TYR A 302 28.07 -2.32 11.30
C TYR A 302 28.31 -0.81 11.06
N ASP A 303 27.70 -0.25 10.03
CA ASP A 303 27.86 1.17 9.65
C ASP A 303 26.78 2.09 10.22
N TRP A 304 25.92 1.59 11.11
CA TRP A 304 24.90 2.42 11.73
C TRP A 304 25.48 3.53 12.60
N THR A 305 24.80 4.66 12.63
CA THR A 305 25.19 5.83 13.41
C THR A 305 24.07 6.17 14.39
N PRO A 306 24.30 6.02 15.70
CA PRO A 306 23.32 6.39 16.70
C PRO A 306 23.22 7.91 16.86
N LEU A 307 22.03 8.42 17.21
CA LEU A 307 21.80 9.78 17.65
C LEU A 307 22.37 10.85 16.72
N VAL A 308 22.07 10.76 15.42
CA VAL A 308 22.44 11.82 14.47
C VAL A 308 21.79 13.15 14.89
N HIS A 309 22.42 14.28 14.52
CA HIS A 309 21.94 15.60 14.91
C HIS A 309 20.50 15.85 14.49
N SER A 310 19.67 16.24 15.44
CA SER A 310 18.27 16.62 15.28
C SER A 310 18.09 18.12 15.53
N LEU A 311 17.26 18.80 14.73
CA LEU A 311 16.91 20.21 14.94
C LEU A 311 15.94 20.43 16.10
N GLN A 312 15.32 19.35 16.59
CA GLN A 312 14.30 19.40 17.64
C GLN A 312 14.75 18.66 18.89
N ASP A 313 14.79 19.35 20.03
CA ASP A 313 15.03 18.73 21.33
C ASP A 313 13.98 17.66 21.63
N LYS A 314 14.39 16.58 22.31
CA LYS A 314 13.55 15.43 22.69
C LYS A 314 13.08 14.59 21.53
N ILE A 315 13.58 14.81 20.32
CA ILE A 315 13.43 13.89 19.19
C ILE A 315 14.81 13.38 18.78
N TYR A 316 14.93 12.08 18.72
CA TYR A 316 16.19 11.38 18.55
C TYR A 316 16.13 10.54 17.28
N VAL A 317 17.24 10.47 16.55
CA VAL A 317 17.31 9.80 15.25
C VAL A 317 18.53 8.87 15.21
N ASN A 318 18.32 7.62 14.81
CA ASN A 318 19.38 6.68 14.47
C ASN A 318 19.43 6.49 12.95
N LYS A 319 20.63 6.39 12.38
CA LYS A 319 20.88 6.16 10.95
C LYS A 319 21.39 4.74 10.73
N TRP A 320 20.70 3.96 9.89
CA TRP A 320 20.99 2.57 9.58
C TRP A 320 21.28 2.40 8.08
N PRO A 321 22.52 2.64 7.61
CA PRO A 321 22.85 2.48 6.22
C PRO A 321 22.92 0.99 5.85
N GLY A 322 22.39 0.67 4.68
CA GLY A 322 22.53 -0.63 4.03
C GLY A 322 23.27 -0.51 2.71
N LYS A 323 23.22 -1.55 1.88
CA LYS A 323 23.93 -1.58 0.58
C LYS A 323 23.35 -0.58 -0.42
N THR A 324 22.03 -0.46 -0.48
CA THR A 324 21.31 0.34 -1.49
C THR A 324 20.40 1.39 -0.88
N LYS A 325 20.02 1.24 0.36
CA LYS A 325 19.07 2.10 1.08
C LYS A 325 19.57 2.47 2.47
N THR A 326 19.04 3.54 3.04
CA THR A 326 19.32 3.95 4.43
C THR A 326 18.00 4.08 5.17
N ILE A 327 17.92 3.50 6.37
CA ILE A 327 16.77 3.66 7.25
C ILE A 327 17.13 4.63 8.37
N TYR A 328 16.24 5.54 8.69
CA TYR A 328 16.32 6.43 9.84
C TYR A 328 15.18 6.09 10.80
N THR A 329 15.49 5.58 11.98
CA THR A 329 14.49 5.39 13.03
C THR A 329 14.44 6.60 13.92
N ILE A 330 13.23 7.05 14.28
CA ILE A 330 12.98 8.28 15.01
C ILE A 330 12.22 7.94 16.29
N PHE A 331 12.63 8.56 17.40
CA PHE A 331 11.95 8.43 18.69
C PHE A 331 11.67 9.82 19.27
N SER A 332 10.42 10.13 19.57
CA SER A 332 9.98 11.41 20.12
C SER A 332 9.49 11.28 21.56
N LEU A 333 9.92 12.18 22.42
CA LEU A 333 9.39 12.39 23.77
C LEU A 333 8.44 13.59 23.85
N LEU A 334 7.99 14.13 22.72
CA LEU A 334 7.03 15.24 22.63
C LEU A 334 5.59 14.71 22.59
N PRO A 335 4.80 14.84 23.68
CA PRO A 335 3.43 14.32 23.71
C PRO A 335 2.49 14.99 22.72
N GLU A 336 2.75 16.23 22.33
CA GLU A 336 2.00 17.02 21.36
C GLU A 336 2.22 16.56 19.90
N GLY A 337 3.21 15.69 19.66
CA GLY A 337 3.65 15.37 18.31
C GLY A 337 4.60 16.41 17.72
N PHE A 338 4.98 16.23 16.45
CA PHE A 338 5.89 17.14 15.76
C PHE A 338 5.69 17.01 14.24
N ASP A 339 5.66 18.14 13.54
CA ASP A 339 5.71 18.20 12.08
C ASP A 339 6.71 19.29 11.67
N GLY A 340 7.77 18.88 10.95
CA GLY A 340 8.81 19.82 10.53
C GLY A 340 10.13 19.20 10.09
N PRO A 341 11.08 20.05 9.62
CA PRO A 341 12.43 19.62 9.28
C PRO A 341 13.16 19.13 10.53
N LEU A 342 13.73 17.94 10.46
CA LEU A 342 14.24 17.29 11.65
C LEU A 342 15.76 16.99 11.61
N PHE A 343 16.24 16.32 10.57
CA PHE A 343 17.65 15.92 10.47
C PHE A 343 18.18 16.10 9.05
N GLN A 344 19.48 16.34 8.94
CA GLN A 344 20.16 16.57 7.68
C GLN A 344 20.26 15.27 6.88
N VAL A 345 20.05 15.39 5.58
CA VAL A 345 20.13 14.28 4.63
C VAL A 345 20.84 14.70 3.34
N ASP A 346 21.47 13.74 2.68
CA ASP A 346 22.08 13.95 1.38
C ASP A 346 21.01 13.93 0.27
N SER A 347 21.11 14.83 -0.70
CA SER A 347 20.29 14.76 -1.92
C SER A 347 21.01 13.91 -2.96
N LYS A 348 20.68 12.62 -3.01
CA LYS A 348 21.24 11.70 -4.02
C LYS A 348 20.34 11.69 -5.26
N LYS A 349 20.97 11.72 -6.44
CA LYS A 349 20.26 11.57 -7.71
C LYS A 349 19.61 10.19 -7.80
N ASN A 350 18.35 10.12 -8.22
CA ASN A 350 17.55 8.90 -8.33
C ASN A 350 17.27 8.21 -6.97
N TYR A 351 17.22 8.98 -5.89
CA TYR A 351 16.75 8.55 -4.59
C TYR A 351 15.60 9.43 -4.15
N HIS A 352 14.77 8.90 -3.26
CA HIS A 352 13.70 9.63 -2.61
C HIS A 352 13.55 9.19 -1.15
N TYR A 353 12.77 9.95 -0.39
CA TYR A 353 12.54 9.68 1.02
C TYR A 353 11.08 9.31 1.25
N VAL A 354 10.85 8.22 1.97
CA VAL A 354 9.52 7.70 2.30
C VAL A 354 9.41 7.50 3.80
N ASP A 355 8.35 7.98 4.39
CA ASP A 355 7.96 7.64 5.76
C ASP A 355 7.34 6.24 5.75
N LEU A 356 8.05 5.25 6.28
CA LEU A 356 7.60 3.86 6.37
C LEU A 356 6.58 3.63 7.49
N TRP A 357 6.41 4.60 8.38
CA TRP A 357 5.41 4.55 9.45
C TRP A 357 4.03 4.97 8.95
N ASN A 358 3.98 6.08 8.22
CA ASN A 358 2.76 6.63 7.65
C ASN A 358 2.57 6.28 6.17
N HIS A 359 3.55 5.68 5.50
CA HIS A 359 3.56 5.40 4.07
C HIS A 359 3.23 6.65 3.25
N GLU A 360 4.11 7.66 3.38
CA GLU A 360 3.99 8.95 2.70
C GLU A 360 5.33 9.40 2.14
N ASN A 361 5.29 10.23 1.09
CA ASN A 361 6.51 10.84 0.56
C ASN A 361 7.00 11.91 1.53
N VAL A 362 8.27 11.83 1.90
CA VAL A 362 8.91 12.79 2.80
C VAL A 362 9.48 13.96 1.98
N PRO A 363 8.96 15.19 2.17
CA PRO A 363 9.54 16.36 1.53
C PRO A 363 10.89 16.73 2.17
N LEU A 364 11.78 17.29 1.35
CA LEU A 364 13.03 17.86 1.84
C LEU A 364 12.92 19.38 1.93
N LYS A 365 13.38 19.93 3.05
CA LYS A 365 13.46 21.38 3.24
C LYS A 365 14.91 21.84 3.22
N ASN A 366 15.22 22.77 2.32
CA ASN A 366 16.55 23.38 2.29
C ASN A 366 16.65 24.48 3.35
N ILE A 367 17.66 24.38 4.23
CA ILE A 367 17.96 25.36 5.27
C ILE A 367 19.45 25.70 5.12
N ASN A 368 19.76 26.92 4.76
CA ASN A 368 21.13 27.44 4.60
C ASN A 368 22.04 26.64 3.64
N GLY A 369 21.46 25.95 2.67
CA GLY A 369 22.18 25.13 1.69
C GLY A 369 22.14 23.62 1.96
N ASP A 370 21.78 23.21 3.16
CA ASP A 370 21.62 21.80 3.56
C ASP A 370 20.17 21.34 3.45
N ASN A 371 19.97 20.08 3.06
CA ASN A 371 18.65 19.46 2.97
C ASN A 371 18.31 18.71 4.27
N TYR A 372 17.12 18.93 4.75
CA TYR A 372 16.57 18.28 5.94
C TYR A 372 15.33 17.48 5.60
N ALA A 373 15.24 16.25 6.08
CA ALA A 373 14.02 15.45 6.00
C ALA A 373 12.96 16.06 6.94
N VAL A 374 11.74 16.21 6.43
CA VAL A 374 10.58 16.63 7.22
C VAL A 374 9.96 15.39 7.84
N ALA A 375 9.89 15.36 9.17
CA ALA A 375 9.28 14.26 9.91
C ALA A 375 7.92 14.68 10.46
N ASP A 376 6.97 13.76 10.39
CA ASP A 376 5.66 13.84 11.06
C ASP A 376 5.61 12.80 12.17
N MET A 377 5.51 13.25 13.43
CA MET A 377 5.50 12.41 14.62
C MET A 377 4.13 12.47 15.28
N GLU A 378 3.51 11.32 15.47
CA GLU A 378 2.22 11.22 16.15
C GLU A 378 2.28 11.77 17.58
N SER A 379 1.20 12.41 18.04
CA SER A 379 1.01 12.75 19.44
C SER A 379 0.74 11.51 20.28
N PHE A 380 1.10 11.53 21.55
CA PHE A 380 0.81 10.43 22.46
C PHE A 380 0.30 10.89 23.82
N ASN A 381 -0.48 10.04 24.48
CA ASN A 381 -1.06 10.32 25.78
C ASN A 381 -0.27 9.63 26.90
N LYS A 382 0.47 10.40 27.68
CA LYS A 382 1.25 9.94 28.83
C LYS A 382 0.44 9.13 29.87
N LYS A 383 -0.87 9.35 29.95
CA LYS A 383 -1.72 8.70 30.96
C LYS A 383 -2.00 7.23 30.67
N TYR A 384 -1.85 6.80 29.43
CA TYR A 384 -2.10 5.37 29.05
C TYR A 384 -0.91 4.47 29.29
N LEU A 385 0.20 5.05 29.71
CA LEU A 385 1.43 4.32 29.89
C LEU A 385 1.67 4.22 31.39
N GLY A 386 1.67 3.10 31.90
CA GLY A 386 2.09 2.82 33.26
C GLY A 386 3.49 3.33 33.59
N THR A 387 4.13 4.00 32.63
CA THR A 387 5.43 4.66 32.76
C THR A 387 5.36 6.05 32.12
N ASN A 388 6.14 6.97 32.68
CA ASN A 388 6.12 8.39 32.29
C ASN A 388 6.67 8.69 30.87
N ASN A 389 7.13 7.70 30.12
CA ASN A 389 7.82 7.86 28.85
C ASN A 389 7.35 6.85 27.80
N GLU A 390 6.16 7.07 27.21
CA GLU A 390 5.73 6.25 26.07
C GLU A 390 6.59 6.50 24.84
N GLY A 391 6.73 7.76 24.52
CA GLY A 391 7.28 8.18 23.27
C GLY A 391 6.37 7.88 22.08
N ALA A 392 6.71 8.44 20.95
CA ALA A 392 6.21 8.05 19.63
C ALA A 392 7.39 7.68 18.74
N VAL A 393 7.15 6.82 17.76
CA VAL A 393 8.19 6.41 16.81
C VAL A 393 7.76 6.65 15.38
N SER A 394 8.74 6.79 14.50
CA SER A 394 8.60 6.77 13.06
C SER A 394 9.85 6.16 12.42
N ALA A 395 9.79 5.89 11.13
CA ALA A 395 10.93 5.46 10.35
C ALA A 395 10.88 6.07 8.95
N ILE A 396 11.95 6.77 8.57
CA ILE A 396 12.11 7.33 7.23
C ILE A 396 13.17 6.51 6.48
N ALA A 397 12.85 6.11 5.26
CA ALA A 397 13.76 5.40 4.37
C ALA A 397 14.25 6.32 3.25
N GLU A 398 15.56 6.32 3.00
CA GLU A 398 16.17 6.79 1.76
C GLU A 398 16.21 5.61 0.79
N LEU A 399 15.38 5.61 -0.24
CA LEU A 399 15.22 4.51 -1.19
C LEU A 399 15.67 4.91 -2.60
N PRO A 400 16.27 4.00 -3.38
CA PRO A 400 16.52 4.24 -4.80
C PRO A 400 15.18 4.24 -5.55
N GLN A 401 15.00 5.16 -6.50
CA GLN A 401 13.83 5.22 -7.38
C GLN A 401 13.85 4.08 -8.40
N LEU A 402 13.34 2.93 -8.02
CA LEU A 402 13.27 1.73 -8.86
C LEU A 402 11.90 1.54 -9.50
N LEU A 403 10.84 1.97 -8.82
CA LEU A 403 9.46 1.88 -9.29
C LEU A 403 9.11 3.02 -10.25
N SER A 404 8.39 2.67 -11.31
CA SER A 404 7.69 3.59 -12.20
C SER A 404 6.21 3.24 -12.22
N VAL A 405 5.36 4.16 -11.83
CA VAL A 405 3.90 3.95 -11.77
C VAL A 405 3.22 4.96 -12.67
N LYS A 406 2.36 4.47 -13.57
CA LYS A 406 1.57 5.28 -14.47
C LYS A 406 0.10 4.89 -14.37
N LEU A 407 -0.76 5.88 -14.20
CA LEU A 407 -2.21 5.72 -14.18
C LEU A 407 -2.79 6.30 -15.48
N GLU A 408 -3.48 5.46 -16.28
CA GLU A 408 -4.21 5.86 -17.47
C GLU A 408 -5.68 5.45 -17.33
N GLY A 409 -6.54 6.42 -17.06
CA GLY A 409 -7.89 6.10 -16.61
C GLY A 409 -7.88 5.36 -15.28
N ASP A 410 -8.46 4.15 -15.22
CA ASP A 410 -8.34 3.25 -14.07
C ASP A 410 -7.29 2.15 -14.27
N LYS A 411 -6.58 2.14 -15.41
CA LYS A 411 -5.51 1.18 -15.69
C LYS A 411 -4.20 1.67 -15.13
N THR A 412 -3.66 0.91 -14.19
CA THR A 412 -2.39 1.19 -13.54
C THR A 412 -1.31 0.30 -14.14
N PHE A 413 -0.20 0.91 -14.54
CA PHE A 413 1.01 0.23 -15.00
C PHE A 413 2.07 0.42 -13.92
N VAL A 414 2.69 -0.67 -13.52
CA VAL A 414 3.78 -0.68 -12.54
C VAL A 414 4.95 -1.42 -13.14
N ASP A 415 6.07 -0.75 -13.28
CA ASP A 415 7.33 -1.31 -13.76
C ASP A 415 8.45 -1.01 -12.78
N ALA A 416 9.35 -1.95 -12.58
CA ALA A 416 10.51 -1.82 -11.73
C ALA A 416 11.79 -2.19 -12.48
N LYS A 417 12.89 -1.51 -12.16
CA LYS A 417 14.20 -1.75 -12.77
C LYS A 417 14.82 -3.07 -12.32
N GLU A 418 14.52 -3.49 -11.09
CA GLU A 418 15.02 -4.72 -10.45
C GLU A 418 13.97 -5.21 -9.43
N GLY A 419 14.27 -6.27 -8.67
CA GLY A 419 13.34 -6.86 -7.70
C GLY A 419 12.55 -8.02 -8.29
N THR A 420 11.87 -8.76 -7.42
CA THR A 420 11.19 -10.01 -7.78
C THR A 420 9.70 -10.01 -7.49
N THR A 421 9.23 -9.11 -6.62
CA THR A 421 7.85 -9.09 -6.15
C THR A 421 7.34 -7.67 -5.99
N ILE A 422 6.19 -7.38 -6.57
CA ILE A 422 5.44 -6.13 -6.36
C ILE A 422 4.24 -6.44 -5.45
N LYS A 423 4.07 -5.66 -4.38
CA LYS A 423 2.90 -5.70 -3.50
C LYS A 423 2.14 -4.39 -3.57
N ILE A 424 0.84 -4.44 -3.79
CA ILE A 424 -0.03 -3.27 -3.92
C ILE A 424 -1.11 -3.33 -2.86
N TRP A 425 -1.20 -2.27 -2.06
CA TRP A 425 -2.10 -2.14 -0.92
C TRP A 425 -3.11 -1.02 -1.15
N PRO A 426 -4.41 -1.27 -1.00
CA PRO A 426 -5.39 -0.19 -0.86
C PRO A 426 -5.32 0.39 0.57
N GLY A 427 -4.74 1.58 0.72
CA GLY A 427 -4.35 2.16 2.01
C GLY A 427 -3.01 1.62 2.52
N ASP A 428 -2.79 1.71 3.83
CA ASP A 428 -1.54 1.31 4.45
C ASP A 428 -1.36 -0.22 4.49
N PRO A 429 -0.15 -0.71 4.28
CA PRO A 429 0.21 -2.11 4.49
C PRO A 429 -0.13 -2.57 5.92
N SER A 430 -0.74 -3.74 6.03
CA SER A 430 -1.14 -4.31 7.31
C SER A 430 -1.18 -5.83 7.23
N TYR A 431 -0.89 -6.53 8.34
CA TYR A 431 -1.04 -7.98 8.41
C TYR A 431 -2.51 -8.44 8.45
N GLU A 432 -3.45 -7.53 8.73
CA GLU A 432 -4.89 -7.81 8.68
C GLU A 432 -5.49 -7.76 7.27
N LYS A 433 -4.71 -7.30 6.29
CA LYS A 433 -5.12 -7.16 4.89
C LYS A 433 -4.20 -7.96 4.00
N GLU A 434 -4.70 -8.37 2.86
CA GLU A 434 -3.90 -8.99 1.81
C GLU A 434 -3.51 -7.95 0.76
N ALA A 435 -2.21 -7.94 0.41
CA ALA A 435 -1.75 -7.21 -0.76
C ALA A 435 -2.21 -7.88 -2.05
N TYR A 436 -2.37 -7.11 -3.10
CA TYR A 436 -2.28 -7.68 -4.43
C TYR A 436 -0.80 -7.92 -4.75
N GLU A 437 -0.40 -9.18 -4.70
CA GLU A 437 0.98 -9.60 -4.89
C GLU A 437 1.21 -10.15 -6.29
N VAL A 438 2.27 -9.68 -6.94
CA VAL A 438 2.70 -10.12 -8.28
C VAL A 438 4.17 -10.54 -8.19
N LYS A 439 4.45 -11.79 -8.54
CA LYS A 439 5.81 -12.35 -8.61
C LYS A 439 6.48 -11.94 -9.93
N SER A 440 6.72 -10.66 -10.10
CA SER A 440 7.32 -10.05 -11.28
C SER A 440 7.79 -8.63 -10.94
N ASN A 441 8.66 -8.09 -11.77
CA ASN A 441 9.06 -6.69 -11.72
C ASN A 441 8.19 -5.77 -12.61
N SER A 442 7.13 -6.29 -13.21
CA SER A 442 6.14 -5.49 -13.95
C SER A 442 4.74 -6.08 -13.86
N THR A 443 3.75 -5.21 -13.86
CA THR A 443 2.33 -5.58 -13.91
C THR A 443 1.47 -4.45 -14.45
N SER A 444 0.29 -4.80 -14.95
CA SER A 444 -0.77 -3.83 -15.22
C SER A 444 -2.13 -4.38 -14.85
N PHE A 445 -3.00 -3.53 -14.31
CA PHE A 445 -4.33 -3.93 -13.86
C PHE A 445 -5.28 -2.74 -13.86
N HIS A 446 -6.58 -3.04 -13.88
CA HIS A 446 -7.63 -2.05 -13.67
C HIS A 446 -7.88 -1.86 -12.17
N LEU A 447 -7.66 -0.65 -11.68
CA LEU A 447 -7.72 -0.32 -10.26
C LEU A 447 -9.09 -0.67 -9.65
N PHE A 448 -10.18 -0.16 -10.25
CA PHE A 448 -11.53 -0.40 -9.74
C PHE A 448 -12.01 -1.83 -9.92
N LYS A 449 -11.56 -2.51 -10.97
CA LYS A 449 -11.87 -3.93 -11.15
C LYS A 449 -11.20 -4.79 -10.09
N LYS A 450 -9.99 -4.40 -9.67
CA LYS A 450 -9.19 -5.19 -8.71
C LYS A 450 -9.60 -4.91 -7.26
N PHE A 451 -9.80 -3.65 -6.90
CA PHE A 451 -10.00 -3.22 -5.51
C PHE A 451 -11.40 -2.67 -5.23
N GLY A 452 -12.29 -2.61 -6.24
CA GLY A 452 -13.56 -1.93 -6.11
C GLY A 452 -13.41 -0.40 -6.17
N ARG A 453 -14.39 0.32 -5.68
CA ARG A 453 -14.42 1.79 -5.66
C ARG A 453 -13.61 2.34 -4.49
N VAL A 454 -12.30 2.15 -4.55
CA VAL A 454 -11.37 2.65 -3.52
C VAL A 454 -10.70 3.92 -4.03
N GLU A 455 -10.82 4.99 -3.26
CA GLU A 455 -10.13 6.26 -3.47
C GLU A 455 -9.15 6.49 -2.31
N GLY A 456 -8.25 7.46 -2.46
CA GLY A 456 -7.23 7.77 -1.47
C GLY A 456 -5.89 7.10 -1.76
N LYS A 457 -5.21 6.69 -0.73
CA LYS A 457 -3.83 6.20 -0.81
C LYS A 457 -3.77 4.73 -1.26
N PHE A 458 -2.85 4.46 -2.19
CA PHE A 458 -2.36 3.12 -2.51
C PHE A 458 -0.85 3.09 -2.29
N VAL A 459 -0.39 2.09 -1.56
CA VAL A 459 1.03 1.85 -1.34
C VAL A 459 1.50 0.73 -2.25
N ILE A 460 2.51 1.00 -3.06
CA ILE A 460 3.10 0.06 -4.02
C ILE A 460 4.53 -0.20 -3.58
N GLN A 461 4.82 -1.43 -3.18
CA GLN A 461 6.10 -1.85 -2.64
C GLN A 461 6.79 -2.83 -3.57
N LEU A 462 8.09 -2.67 -3.73
CA LEU A 462 8.96 -3.56 -4.49
C LEU A 462 9.88 -4.30 -3.53
N PHE A 463 9.92 -5.62 -3.67
CA PHE A 463 10.74 -6.49 -2.84
C PHE A 463 11.72 -7.33 -3.67
N ASP A 464 12.86 -7.66 -3.05
CA ASP A 464 13.68 -8.80 -3.41
C ASP A 464 13.73 -9.78 -2.22
N GLY A 465 13.09 -10.93 -2.39
CA GLY A 465 12.84 -11.82 -1.26
C GLY A 465 11.97 -11.15 -0.18
N ILE A 466 12.54 -10.93 0.99
CA ILE A 466 11.89 -10.24 2.12
C ILE A 466 12.29 -8.77 2.23
N GLU A 467 13.36 -8.34 1.55
CA GLU A 467 13.89 -6.99 1.64
C GLU A 467 13.08 -6.01 0.78
N LEU A 468 12.62 -4.93 1.38
CA LEU A 468 12.01 -3.79 0.68
C LEU A 468 13.09 -3.05 -0.10
N LEU A 469 12.89 -2.90 -1.41
CA LEU A 469 13.81 -2.16 -2.28
C LEU A 469 13.33 -0.73 -2.52
N ASP A 470 12.03 -0.55 -2.78
CA ASP A 470 11.44 0.74 -3.10
C ASP A 470 9.95 0.77 -2.72
N GLU A 471 9.43 1.96 -2.46
CA GLU A 471 8.03 2.18 -2.17
C GLU A 471 7.52 3.42 -2.91
N TYR A 472 6.42 3.27 -3.61
CA TYR A 472 5.74 4.34 -4.34
C TYR A 472 4.35 4.58 -3.78
N ILE A 473 4.02 5.83 -3.53
CA ILE A 473 2.70 6.24 -3.02
C ILE A 473 1.87 6.79 -4.19
N LEU A 474 0.81 6.07 -4.55
CA LEU A 474 -0.18 6.52 -5.51
C LEU A 474 -1.40 7.06 -4.76
N PHE A 475 -1.77 8.30 -5.00
CA PHE A 475 -2.93 8.91 -4.36
C PHE A 475 -4.02 9.21 -5.37
N ILE A 476 -5.18 8.57 -5.22
CA ILE A 476 -6.39 8.84 -5.99
C ILE A 476 -7.20 9.87 -5.24
N LYS A 477 -7.20 11.09 -5.74
CA LYS A 477 -7.94 12.20 -5.11
C LYS A 477 -9.42 11.87 -5.06
N PRO A 478 -10.09 11.95 -3.90
CA PRO A 478 -11.52 11.71 -3.77
C PRO A 478 -12.35 12.54 -4.75
N GLY A 479 -13.36 11.91 -5.36
CA GLY A 479 -14.21 12.52 -6.36
C GLY A 479 -13.54 12.73 -7.73
N THR A 480 -12.35 12.17 -7.98
CA THR A 480 -11.71 12.23 -9.29
C THR A 480 -12.34 11.21 -10.24
N PRO A 481 -12.97 11.64 -11.34
CA PRO A 481 -13.53 10.71 -12.31
C PRO A 481 -12.40 10.02 -13.10
N LEU A 482 -12.40 8.69 -13.14
CA LEU A 482 -11.47 7.89 -13.91
C LEU A 482 -12.18 7.28 -15.13
N LEU A 483 -11.54 7.32 -16.28
CA LEU A 483 -12.02 6.65 -17.50
C LEU A 483 -11.82 5.15 -17.33
N ILE A 484 -12.92 4.38 -17.29
CA ILE A 484 -12.89 2.94 -17.05
C ILE A 484 -13.15 2.09 -18.31
N SER A 485 -13.55 2.72 -19.42
CA SER A 485 -13.77 2.04 -20.69
C SER A 485 -12.53 2.08 -21.56
N GLU A 486 -12.27 0.97 -22.23
CA GLU A 486 -11.33 0.93 -23.36
C GLU A 486 -12.11 0.76 -24.66
N PRO A 487 -11.71 1.40 -25.76
CA PRO A 487 -12.34 1.17 -27.05
C PRO A 487 -12.01 -0.25 -27.52
N GLU A 488 -13.04 -0.99 -27.87
CA GLU A 488 -12.88 -2.33 -28.47
C GLU A 488 -12.23 -2.15 -29.88
N LYS A 489 -11.27 -3.00 -30.21
CA LYS A 489 -10.73 -3.03 -31.57
C LYS A 489 -11.71 -3.71 -32.51
N THR A 490 -11.92 -3.13 -33.70
CA THR A 490 -12.71 -3.76 -34.76
C THR A 490 -11.81 -4.46 -35.78
N PRO A 491 -12.31 -5.45 -36.50
CA PRO A 491 -11.57 -5.97 -37.66
C PRO A 491 -11.23 -4.82 -38.64
N PRO A 492 -9.94 -4.61 -38.95
CA PRO A 492 -9.54 -3.52 -39.85
C PRO A 492 -10.03 -3.79 -41.29
N VAL A 493 -10.37 -2.72 -42.02
CA VAL A 493 -10.84 -2.79 -43.38
C VAL A 493 -10.00 -1.92 -44.30
N LEU A 494 -9.81 -2.41 -45.53
CA LEU A 494 -8.99 -1.75 -46.58
C LEU A 494 -9.77 -0.70 -47.39
N SER A 495 -11.08 -0.83 -47.46
CA SER A 495 -11.95 0.06 -48.23
C SER A 495 -12.94 0.76 -47.31
N ILE A 496 -13.42 1.93 -47.74
CA ILE A 496 -14.44 2.68 -47.01
C ILE A 496 -15.72 1.87 -46.96
N PRO A 497 -16.22 1.49 -45.75
CA PRO A 497 -17.50 0.78 -45.67
C PRO A 497 -18.68 1.65 -46.11
N ASP A 498 -19.72 1.03 -46.60
CA ASP A 498 -20.94 1.73 -47.01
C ASP A 498 -21.51 2.60 -45.87
N GLY A 499 -21.91 3.81 -46.19
CA GLY A 499 -22.46 4.74 -45.20
C GLY A 499 -21.44 5.39 -44.25
N MET A 500 -20.15 5.07 -44.39
CA MET A 500 -19.08 5.63 -43.57
C MET A 500 -18.21 6.64 -44.33
N VAL A 501 -17.44 7.43 -43.59
CA VAL A 501 -16.49 8.42 -44.11
C VAL A 501 -15.12 8.12 -43.49
N LYS A 502 -14.05 8.23 -44.27
CA LYS A 502 -12.68 8.11 -43.80
C LYS A 502 -12.26 9.36 -43.05
N ILE A 503 -11.84 9.20 -41.82
CA ILE A 503 -11.20 10.23 -41.01
C ILE A 503 -9.68 9.98 -41.06
N PRO A 504 -8.89 10.93 -41.60
CA PRO A 504 -7.46 10.75 -41.72
C PRO A 504 -6.77 10.74 -40.33
N ALA A 505 -5.62 10.08 -40.24
CA ALA A 505 -4.77 10.21 -39.07
C ALA A 505 -4.32 11.65 -38.88
N GLY A 506 -4.19 12.09 -37.63
CA GLY A 506 -3.76 13.47 -37.35
C GLY A 506 -3.74 13.78 -35.86
N SER A 507 -3.28 14.99 -35.56
CA SER A 507 -3.23 15.49 -34.19
C SER A 507 -4.08 16.75 -34.07
N PHE A 508 -4.71 16.95 -32.92
CA PHE A 508 -5.48 18.16 -32.62
C PHE A 508 -5.36 18.52 -31.14
N THR A 509 -5.62 19.79 -30.85
CA THR A 509 -5.71 20.24 -29.45
C THR A 509 -7.13 20.00 -28.94
N MET A 510 -7.29 18.99 -28.11
CA MET A 510 -8.55 18.69 -27.45
C MET A 510 -8.78 19.69 -26.33
N GLN A 511 -9.93 20.34 -26.36
CA GLN A 511 -10.46 21.19 -25.29
C GLN A 511 -11.80 20.62 -24.85
N VAL A 512 -12.17 20.81 -23.59
CA VAL A 512 -13.48 20.38 -23.09
C VAL A 512 -14.13 21.46 -22.26
N THR A 513 -15.44 21.58 -22.41
CA THR A 513 -16.29 22.40 -21.54
C THR A 513 -17.53 21.61 -21.14
N SER A 514 -18.12 21.93 -20.00
CA SER A 514 -19.33 21.30 -19.49
C SER A 514 -20.16 22.37 -18.80
N GLY A 515 -21.48 22.21 -18.82
CA GLY A 515 -22.42 23.05 -18.06
C GLY A 515 -22.96 22.36 -16.81
N ASP A 516 -22.41 21.23 -16.41
CA ASP A 516 -22.85 20.49 -15.24
C ASP A 516 -22.09 20.95 -13.99
N GLU A 517 -22.82 21.27 -12.92
CA GLU A 517 -22.27 21.76 -11.66
C GLU A 517 -22.15 20.64 -10.61
N PHE A 518 -22.96 19.59 -10.72
CA PHE A 518 -23.11 18.56 -9.67
C PHE A 518 -22.20 17.36 -9.86
N ILE A 519 -21.77 17.09 -11.10
CA ILE A 519 -20.96 15.93 -11.41
C ILE A 519 -19.54 16.38 -11.69
N SER A 520 -18.60 15.89 -10.88
CA SER A 520 -17.17 16.08 -11.14
C SER A 520 -16.79 15.45 -12.49
N TYR A 521 -16.02 16.14 -13.28
CA TYR A 521 -15.48 15.64 -14.54
C TYR A 521 -14.02 16.06 -14.70
N PRO A 522 -13.20 15.30 -15.45
CA PRO A 522 -11.80 15.62 -15.61
C PRO A 522 -11.64 16.94 -16.37
N LYS A 523 -11.18 17.97 -15.68
CA LYS A 523 -10.88 19.31 -16.24
C LYS A 523 -9.39 19.56 -16.38
N LEU A 524 -8.60 18.96 -15.48
CA LEU A 524 -7.22 19.36 -15.22
C LEU A 524 -6.23 19.01 -16.33
N ASP A 525 -6.60 18.08 -17.23
CA ASP A 525 -5.72 17.60 -18.29
C ASP A 525 -5.92 18.30 -19.62
N PHE A 526 -6.73 19.38 -19.66
CA PHE A 526 -7.06 20.10 -20.88
C PHE A 526 -6.63 21.57 -20.82
N PRO A 527 -6.16 22.17 -21.95
CA PRO A 527 -6.05 21.58 -23.30
C PRO A 527 -4.95 20.53 -23.42
N LYS A 528 -5.19 19.51 -24.25
CA LYS A 528 -4.25 18.40 -24.48
C LYS A 528 -4.11 18.11 -25.98
N ILE A 529 -2.89 17.91 -26.45
CA ILE A 529 -2.64 17.45 -27.82
C ILE A 529 -2.86 15.95 -27.89
N ILE A 530 -3.76 15.51 -28.75
CA ILE A 530 -4.08 14.09 -28.96
C ILE A 530 -3.79 13.76 -30.43
N SER A 531 -3.09 12.65 -30.64
CA SER A 531 -2.82 12.05 -31.94
C SER A 531 -3.71 10.82 -32.13
N LEU A 532 -4.34 10.70 -33.26
CA LEU A 532 -5.25 9.63 -33.62
C LEU A 532 -4.80 8.96 -34.92
N ASN A 533 -4.94 7.64 -34.98
CA ASN A 533 -4.81 6.88 -36.20
C ASN A 533 -6.01 7.15 -37.10
N SER A 534 -5.91 6.80 -38.38
CA SER A 534 -7.06 6.86 -39.30
C SER A 534 -8.14 5.86 -38.93
N PHE A 535 -9.39 6.24 -39.08
CA PHE A 535 -10.56 5.39 -38.85
C PHE A 535 -11.72 5.77 -39.79
N TYR A 536 -12.75 4.97 -39.80
CA TYR A 536 -13.99 5.28 -40.49
C TYR A 536 -15.07 5.62 -39.48
N MET A 537 -15.93 6.62 -39.81
CA MET A 537 -17.06 7.03 -38.98
C MET A 537 -18.34 7.04 -39.79
N ASP A 538 -19.45 6.62 -39.18
CA ASP A 538 -20.77 6.70 -39.79
C ASP A 538 -21.09 8.13 -40.24
N LYS A 539 -21.51 8.28 -41.50
CA LYS A 539 -21.83 9.57 -42.09
C LYS A 539 -22.96 10.32 -41.35
N TYR A 540 -23.91 9.55 -40.85
CA TYR A 540 -25.08 9.98 -40.09
C TYR A 540 -25.14 9.27 -38.72
N PRO A 541 -25.93 9.78 -37.76
CA PRO A 541 -26.37 8.98 -36.62
C PRO A 541 -27.13 7.73 -37.08
N VAL A 542 -27.04 6.64 -36.34
CA VAL A 542 -27.77 5.40 -36.64
C VAL A 542 -29.27 5.67 -36.68
N THR A 543 -29.92 5.18 -37.76
CA THR A 543 -31.34 5.43 -38.01
C THR A 543 -32.24 4.34 -37.42
N ASN A 544 -33.54 4.66 -37.29
CA ASN A 544 -34.54 3.69 -36.89
C ASN A 544 -34.58 2.45 -37.84
N ALA A 545 -34.41 2.62 -39.12
CA ALA A 545 -34.39 1.56 -40.11
C ALA A 545 -33.17 0.62 -39.90
N GLU A 546 -32.00 1.20 -39.66
CA GLU A 546 -30.77 0.42 -39.41
C GLU A 546 -30.88 -0.37 -38.10
N PHE A 547 -31.39 0.28 -37.06
CA PHE A 547 -31.58 -0.37 -35.75
C PHE A 547 -32.64 -1.47 -35.81
N LYS A 548 -33.70 -1.29 -36.64
CA LYS A 548 -34.71 -2.34 -36.89
C LYS A 548 -34.09 -3.56 -37.56
N LYS A 549 -33.22 -3.38 -38.57
CA LYS A 549 -32.48 -4.50 -39.19
C LYS A 549 -31.65 -5.26 -38.17
N PHE A 550 -30.97 -4.56 -37.24
CA PHE A 550 -30.24 -5.21 -36.15
C PHE A 550 -31.15 -6.09 -35.31
N LEU A 551 -32.29 -5.57 -34.84
CA LEU A 551 -33.21 -6.32 -33.98
C LEU A 551 -33.77 -7.57 -34.74
N ASP A 552 -34.12 -7.41 -36.02
CA ASP A 552 -34.66 -8.49 -36.79
C ASP A 552 -33.66 -9.64 -37.03
N ALA A 553 -32.39 -9.28 -37.26
CA ALA A 553 -31.33 -10.25 -37.53
C ALA A 553 -30.76 -10.89 -36.26
N SER A 554 -30.50 -10.11 -35.23
CA SER A 554 -29.83 -10.58 -34.01
C SER A 554 -30.77 -11.15 -32.96
N LYS A 555 -32.07 -10.84 -33.06
CA LYS A 555 -33.06 -11.12 -31.99
C LYS A 555 -32.69 -10.54 -30.64
N TYR A 556 -32.00 -9.39 -30.66
CA TYR A 556 -31.56 -8.71 -29.44
C TYR A 556 -32.75 -8.33 -28.56
N HIS A 557 -32.64 -8.67 -27.29
CA HIS A 557 -33.56 -8.27 -26.22
C HIS A 557 -32.73 -7.72 -25.04
N PRO A 558 -32.95 -6.48 -24.63
CA PRO A 558 -32.26 -5.95 -23.45
C PRO A 558 -32.78 -6.61 -22.16
N SER A 559 -31.93 -6.68 -21.13
CA SER A 559 -32.29 -7.23 -19.81
C SER A 559 -33.33 -6.38 -19.07
N ASP A 560 -33.34 -5.08 -19.33
CA ASP A 560 -34.36 -4.13 -18.86
C ASP A 560 -35.01 -3.48 -20.08
N THR A 561 -36.34 -3.57 -20.19
CA THR A 561 -37.12 -3.05 -21.33
C THR A 561 -37.74 -1.69 -21.07
N LEU A 562 -37.55 -1.10 -19.86
CA LEU A 562 -38.09 0.20 -19.52
C LEU A 562 -37.58 1.26 -20.54
N ASN A 563 -38.49 2.02 -21.15
CA ASN A 563 -38.24 3.04 -22.15
C ASN A 563 -37.56 2.55 -23.45
N PHE A 564 -37.27 1.23 -23.63
CA PHE A 564 -36.62 0.73 -24.81
C PHE A 564 -37.50 0.96 -26.04
N LEU A 565 -36.99 1.77 -27.00
CA LEU A 565 -37.65 2.17 -28.23
C LEU A 565 -39.09 2.69 -28.00
N LYS A 566 -39.34 3.39 -26.89
CA LYS A 566 -40.65 3.89 -26.48
C LYS A 566 -41.35 4.73 -27.55
N HIS A 567 -40.60 5.35 -28.45
CA HIS A 567 -41.14 6.18 -29.54
C HIS A 567 -41.68 5.35 -30.72
N TRP A 568 -41.36 4.02 -30.77
CA TRP A 568 -41.89 3.12 -31.81
C TRP A 568 -43.31 2.69 -31.53
N ALA A 569 -44.03 2.26 -32.54
CA ALA A 569 -45.34 1.68 -32.42
C ALA A 569 -45.32 0.17 -32.80
N ASN A 570 -45.80 -0.68 -31.89
CA ASN A 570 -45.87 -2.15 -32.10
C ASN A 570 -44.50 -2.76 -32.53
N GLY A 571 -43.40 -2.31 -31.92
CA GLY A 571 -42.06 -2.82 -32.19
C GLY A 571 -41.48 -2.39 -33.54
N LYS A 572 -42.03 -1.36 -34.16
CA LYS A 572 -41.57 -0.80 -35.45
C LYS A 572 -41.51 0.71 -35.40
N PRO A 573 -40.63 1.35 -36.17
CA PRO A 573 -40.68 2.80 -36.39
C PRO A 573 -42.06 3.22 -36.89
N LYS A 574 -42.49 4.40 -36.52
CA LYS A 574 -43.68 5.02 -37.11
C LYS A 574 -43.45 5.25 -38.60
N GLN A 575 -44.51 5.13 -39.40
CA GLN A 575 -44.44 5.31 -40.84
C GLN A 575 -43.89 6.73 -41.18
N GLY A 576 -42.85 6.78 -41.98
CA GLY A 576 -42.14 8.00 -42.36
C GLY A 576 -41.02 8.44 -41.41
N GLU A 577 -40.80 7.69 -40.29
CA GLU A 577 -39.71 7.93 -39.32
C GLU A 577 -38.56 6.95 -39.49
N GLU A 578 -38.51 6.16 -40.54
CA GLU A 578 -37.48 5.16 -40.78
C GLU A 578 -36.07 5.72 -40.84
N ASN A 579 -35.94 6.94 -41.42
CA ASN A 579 -34.68 7.66 -41.58
C ASN A 579 -34.39 8.66 -40.45
N PHE A 580 -35.16 8.67 -39.38
CA PHE A 580 -34.85 9.47 -38.18
C PHE A 580 -33.78 8.76 -37.33
N PRO A 581 -32.95 9.52 -36.62
CA PRO A 581 -32.04 8.92 -35.62
C PRO A 581 -32.78 8.05 -34.64
N VAL A 582 -32.23 6.87 -34.31
CA VAL A 582 -32.77 6.05 -33.25
C VAL A 582 -32.50 6.69 -31.91
N VAL A 583 -33.50 6.69 -31.04
CA VAL A 583 -33.48 7.21 -29.68
C VAL A 583 -34.14 6.25 -28.71
N ASN A 584 -34.24 6.58 -27.44
CA ASN A 584 -34.74 5.66 -26.41
C ASN A 584 -33.97 4.34 -26.38
N ILE A 585 -32.66 4.42 -26.47
CA ILE A 585 -31.70 3.33 -26.36
C ILE A 585 -30.68 3.66 -25.27
N SER A 586 -30.17 2.63 -24.58
CA SER A 586 -29.12 2.73 -23.60
C SER A 586 -27.73 2.59 -24.25
N TYR A 587 -26.70 2.80 -23.47
CA TYR A 587 -25.32 2.56 -23.87
C TYR A 587 -25.09 1.09 -24.27
N GLU A 588 -25.68 0.15 -23.53
CA GLU A 588 -25.57 -1.28 -23.83
C GLU A 588 -26.30 -1.64 -25.13
N ASP A 589 -27.47 -1.02 -25.38
CA ASP A 589 -28.19 -1.20 -26.65
C ASP A 589 -27.36 -0.71 -27.85
N ALA A 590 -26.70 0.45 -27.68
CA ALA A 590 -25.83 1.03 -28.72
C ALA A 590 -24.57 0.16 -28.95
N LYS A 591 -23.95 -0.38 -27.89
CA LYS A 591 -22.83 -1.30 -28.01
C LYS A 591 -23.22 -2.62 -28.66
N ALA A 592 -24.39 -3.16 -28.35
CA ALA A 592 -24.89 -4.38 -28.98
C ALA A 592 -25.07 -4.20 -30.47
N TYR A 593 -25.65 -3.07 -30.92
CA TYR A 593 -25.75 -2.72 -32.34
C TYR A 593 -24.38 -2.58 -33.00
N ALA A 594 -23.47 -1.82 -32.36
CA ALA A 594 -22.13 -1.60 -32.88
C ALA A 594 -21.36 -2.91 -33.07
N LYS A 595 -21.42 -3.80 -32.08
CA LYS A 595 -20.82 -5.16 -32.17
C LYS A 595 -21.41 -5.99 -33.28
N TRP A 596 -22.74 -5.98 -33.47
CA TRP A 596 -23.40 -6.71 -34.54
C TRP A 596 -22.96 -6.24 -35.93
N THR A 597 -22.70 -4.94 -36.11
CA THR A 597 -22.20 -4.35 -37.36
C THR A 597 -20.67 -4.44 -37.49
N GLU A 598 -19.96 -5.13 -36.56
CA GLU A 598 -18.49 -5.12 -36.44
C GLU A 598 -17.88 -3.72 -36.33
N LYS A 599 -18.60 -2.83 -35.74
CA LYS A 599 -18.19 -1.45 -35.42
C LYS A 599 -18.07 -1.27 -33.91
N ARG A 600 -17.69 -0.09 -33.46
CA ARG A 600 -17.68 0.32 -32.07
C ARG A 600 -18.17 1.76 -31.91
N LEU A 601 -18.46 2.18 -30.68
CA LEU A 601 -18.69 3.58 -30.39
C LEU A 601 -17.37 4.38 -30.52
N PRO A 602 -17.41 5.64 -30.97
CA PRO A 602 -16.24 6.51 -30.96
C PRO A 602 -15.83 6.87 -29.54
N THR A 603 -14.54 7.00 -29.28
CA THR A 603 -14.09 7.74 -28.11
C THR A 603 -14.48 9.21 -28.21
N GLU A 604 -14.49 9.94 -27.09
CA GLU A 604 -14.75 11.39 -27.13
C GLU A 604 -13.74 12.12 -28.02
N ALA A 605 -12.46 11.72 -27.95
CA ALA A 605 -11.41 12.28 -28.78
C ALA A 605 -11.61 12.02 -30.26
N GLU A 606 -11.99 10.80 -30.64
CA GLU A 606 -12.31 10.46 -32.04
C GLU A 606 -13.53 11.24 -32.56
N TRP A 607 -14.59 11.32 -31.74
CA TRP A 607 -15.77 12.08 -32.11
C TRP A 607 -15.43 13.58 -32.31
N GLN A 608 -14.68 14.17 -31.37
CA GLN A 608 -14.33 15.58 -31.44
C GLN A 608 -13.41 15.88 -32.62
N TYR A 609 -12.36 15.07 -32.80
CA TYR A 609 -11.45 15.24 -33.95
C TYR A 609 -12.18 15.09 -35.29
N ALA A 610 -12.99 14.03 -35.45
CA ALA A 610 -13.78 13.82 -36.66
C ALA A 610 -14.74 14.99 -36.95
N SER A 611 -15.25 15.65 -35.92
CA SER A 611 -16.18 16.77 -36.04
C SER A 611 -15.47 18.12 -36.23
N GLN A 612 -14.40 18.35 -35.47
CA GLN A 612 -13.67 19.62 -35.36
C GLN A 612 -12.58 19.76 -36.41
N THR A 613 -12.04 18.65 -36.92
CA THR A 613 -10.80 18.60 -37.71
C THR A 613 -9.57 19.10 -36.92
N SER A 614 -8.48 19.42 -37.57
CA SER A 614 -7.26 19.96 -36.91
C SER A 614 -7.27 21.48 -36.74
N ASP A 615 -8.28 22.19 -37.27
CA ASP A 615 -8.30 23.67 -37.28
C ASP A 615 -8.98 24.32 -36.06
N GLY A 616 -9.50 23.49 -35.14
CA GLY A 616 -10.05 23.99 -33.88
C GLY A 616 -11.39 24.71 -33.99
N ARG A 617 -12.15 24.45 -35.06
CA ARG A 617 -13.48 25.08 -35.28
C ARG A 617 -14.45 24.72 -34.14
N LEU A 618 -15.37 25.68 -33.87
CA LEU A 618 -16.39 25.52 -32.83
C LEU A 618 -17.59 24.72 -33.31
N TRP A 619 -17.94 24.83 -34.60
CA TRP A 619 -19.08 24.17 -35.21
C TRP A 619 -18.62 23.35 -36.43
N PRO A 620 -19.39 22.35 -36.89
CA PRO A 620 -18.97 21.50 -38.01
C PRO A 620 -18.64 22.30 -39.29
N TRP A 621 -19.33 23.39 -39.54
CA TRP A 621 -19.17 24.27 -40.71
C TRP A 621 -18.17 25.43 -40.51
N GLY A 622 -17.56 25.58 -39.33
CA GLY A 622 -16.62 26.66 -38.98
C GLY A 622 -17.04 27.43 -37.74
N ASN A 623 -16.71 28.72 -37.65
CA ASN A 623 -16.99 29.54 -36.48
C ASN A 623 -18.16 30.55 -36.69
N GLN A 624 -18.89 30.46 -37.81
CA GLN A 624 -19.98 31.35 -38.08
C GLN A 624 -21.22 31.01 -37.28
N VAL A 625 -21.84 32.04 -36.67
CA VAL A 625 -23.11 31.98 -35.97
C VAL A 625 -24.04 33.10 -36.47
N LYS A 626 -25.34 32.87 -36.39
CA LYS A 626 -26.34 33.86 -36.78
C LYS A 626 -26.38 35.04 -35.81
N GLN A 627 -26.26 34.75 -34.52
CA GLN A 627 -26.24 35.74 -33.46
C GLN A 627 -25.06 35.44 -32.54
N GLN A 628 -24.21 36.45 -32.35
CA GLN A 628 -23.08 36.36 -31.44
C GLN A 628 -23.57 36.12 -30.00
N GLY A 629 -22.87 35.26 -29.27
CA GLY A 629 -23.13 35.06 -27.86
C GLY A 629 -22.89 36.33 -27.04
N LYS A 630 -23.68 36.51 -25.99
CA LYS A 630 -23.42 37.55 -24.98
C LYS A 630 -22.25 37.07 -24.11
N LYS A 631 -21.50 38.02 -23.52
CA LYS A 631 -20.42 37.72 -22.60
C LYS A 631 -20.90 36.81 -21.48
N GLU A 632 -19.98 36.01 -20.92
CA GLU A 632 -20.18 35.08 -19.82
C GLU A 632 -21.13 35.59 -18.74
N LYS A 633 -22.10 34.78 -18.36
CA LYS A 633 -23.02 35.09 -17.27
C LYS A 633 -22.68 34.14 -16.10
N ASN A 634 -22.11 34.71 -15.05
CA ASN A 634 -21.96 33.99 -13.77
C ASN A 634 -23.35 33.78 -13.19
N ILE A 635 -23.73 32.52 -13.00
CA ILE A 635 -25.00 32.13 -12.40
C ILE A 635 -24.83 31.83 -10.92
N SER A 636 -23.68 31.26 -10.57
CA SER A 636 -23.26 31.05 -9.17
C SER A 636 -21.76 31.31 -9.02
N ALA A 637 -21.24 31.25 -7.82
CA ALA A 637 -19.80 31.36 -7.57
C ALA A 637 -18.95 30.31 -8.31
N THR A 638 -19.56 29.20 -8.72
CA THR A 638 -18.89 28.04 -9.33
C THR A 638 -19.32 27.79 -10.78
N LEU A 639 -20.44 28.34 -11.24
CA LEU A 639 -20.98 28.11 -12.58
C LEU A 639 -20.97 29.36 -13.43
N THR A 640 -20.19 29.32 -14.51
CA THR A 640 -20.18 30.33 -15.57
C THR A 640 -20.78 29.72 -16.84
N LEU A 641 -21.91 30.23 -17.29
CA LEU A 641 -22.48 29.88 -18.58
C LEU A 641 -21.80 30.68 -19.69
N VAL A 642 -21.17 29.96 -20.60
CA VAL A 642 -20.59 30.55 -21.82
C VAL A 642 -21.64 30.51 -22.93
N ASP A 643 -22.03 31.67 -23.43
CA ASP A 643 -22.91 31.79 -24.58
C ASP A 643 -22.08 31.78 -25.88
N TYR A 644 -22.06 30.64 -26.54
CA TYR A 644 -21.33 30.45 -27.82
C TYR A 644 -22.04 31.03 -29.02
N GLY A 645 -23.14 31.72 -28.81
CA GLY A 645 -23.98 32.25 -29.88
C GLY A 645 -24.98 31.24 -30.44
N THR A 646 -25.88 31.69 -31.24
CA THR A 646 -26.93 30.87 -31.85
C THR A 646 -26.56 30.54 -33.30
N PRO A 647 -26.41 29.23 -33.64
CA PRO A 647 -26.22 28.83 -35.02
C PRO A 647 -27.37 29.26 -35.95
N ASP A 648 -27.07 29.40 -37.24
CA ASP A 648 -28.12 29.62 -38.24
C ASP A 648 -28.94 28.34 -38.43
N PRO A 649 -30.28 28.42 -38.38
CA PRO A 649 -31.17 27.26 -38.63
C PRO A 649 -30.98 26.57 -39.97
N ALA A 650 -30.29 27.22 -40.93
CA ALA A 650 -29.93 26.57 -42.19
C ALA A 650 -28.84 25.49 -42.05
N PHE A 651 -28.06 25.52 -40.99
CA PHE A 651 -26.95 24.58 -40.75
C PHE A 651 -27.31 23.43 -39.81
N CYS A 652 -28.17 23.64 -38.83
CA CYS A 652 -28.57 22.61 -37.87
C CYS A 652 -29.94 22.90 -37.26
N ASN A 653 -30.49 21.93 -36.54
CA ASN A 653 -31.62 22.17 -35.66
C ASN A 653 -31.19 23.04 -34.48
N THR A 654 -31.84 24.15 -34.25
CA THR A 654 -31.53 25.09 -33.19
C THR A 654 -32.31 24.88 -31.91
N GLY A 655 -32.97 23.72 -31.77
CA GLY A 655 -33.74 23.35 -30.57
C GLY A 655 -35.24 23.63 -30.74
N ASP A 656 -35.81 23.41 -31.93
CA ASP A 656 -37.22 23.63 -32.23
C ASP A 656 -38.19 22.57 -31.64
N GLY A 657 -37.66 21.59 -30.91
CA GLY A 657 -38.42 20.54 -30.26
C GLY A 657 -38.81 19.37 -31.18
N LYS A 658 -38.35 19.36 -32.45
CA LYS A 658 -38.73 18.29 -33.41
C LYS A 658 -37.50 17.56 -33.91
N LEU A 659 -37.56 16.24 -33.90
CA LEU A 659 -36.56 15.39 -34.55
C LEU A 659 -36.83 15.35 -36.06
N TYR A 660 -35.78 15.25 -36.85
CA TYR A 660 -35.88 15.23 -38.32
C TYR A 660 -35.07 14.06 -38.91
N PRO A 661 -35.37 13.68 -40.16
CA PRO A 661 -34.57 12.69 -40.88
C PRO A 661 -33.11 13.11 -40.97
N VAL A 662 -32.20 12.12 -40.92
CA VAL A 662 -30.76 12.37 -41.07
C VAL A 662 -30.43 13.06 -42.38
N GLY A 663 -29.43 13.94 -42.38
CA GLY A 663 -29.01 14.68 -43.55
C GLY A 663 -29.96 15.79 -44.05
N LYS A 664 -30.96 16.18 -43.24
CA LYS A 664 -31.85 17.33 -43.55
C LYS A 664 -31.07 18.62 -43.80
N TYR A 665 -30.09 18.90 -42.95
CA TYR A 665 -29.32 20.15 -42.95
C TYR A 665 -28.06 20.05 -43.82
N LYS A 666 -28.22 20.19 -45.14
CA LYS A 666 -27.13 20.03 -46.12
C LYS A 666 -25.95 20.96 -45.90
N LYS A 667 -26.17 22.17 -45.37
CA LYS A 667 -25.14 23.16 -45.08
C LYS A 667 -24.37 22.87 -43.78
N GLY A 668 -24.90 21.99 -42.93
CA GLY A 668 -24.29 21.59 -41.64
C GLY A 668 -23.22 20.52 -41.75
N VAL A 669 -22.84 20.12 -42.96
CA VAL A 669 -21.79 19.12 -43.20
C VAL A 669 -20.42 19.71 -42.84
N ASN A 670 -19.57 18.88 -42.23
CA ASN A 670 -18.18 19.23 -41.94
C ASN A 670 -17.25 18.90 -43.14
N PRO A 671 -15.96 19.30 -43.14
CA PRO A 671 -15.03 19.03 -44.23
C PRO A 671 -14.80 17.56 -44.57
N PHE A 672 -14.98 16.66 -43.60
CA PHE A 672 -14.87 15.21 -43.84
C PHE A 672 -16.15 14.61 -44.44
N GLY A 673 -17.24 15.37 -44.55
CA GLY A 673 -18.52 14.89 -45.09
C GLY A 673 -19.45 14.25 -44.05
N LEU A 674 -19.24 14.51 -42.77
CA LEU A 674 -20.14 14.11 -41.70
C LEU A 674 -21.30 15.06 -41.52
N TYR A 675 -22.49 14.53 -41.29
CA TYR A 675 -23.73 15.27 -41.09
C TYR A 675 -24.26 15.09 -39.66
N ASP A 676 -25.18 15.98 -39.29
CA ASP A 676 -25.96 15.90 -38.04
C ASP A 676 -25.09 15.73 -36.79
N LEU A 677 -23.90 16.36 -36.80
CA LEU A 677 -22.98 16.36 -35.69
C LEU A 677 -23.48 17.16 -34.48
N VAL A 678 -24.29 18.19 -34.73
CA VAL A 678 -24.84 19.06 -33.69
C VAL A 678 -26.34 19.34 -33.90
N GLY A 679 -27.09 19.48 -32.80
CA GLY A 679 -28.49 19.88 -32.78
C GLY A 679 -29.51 18.81 -33.24
N SER A 680 -29.09 17.59 -33.56
CA SER A 680 -29.96 16.47 -33.87
C SER A 680 -30.27 15.65 -32.61
N VAL A 681 -29.43 14.71 -32.27
CA VAL A 681 -29.47 13.97 -31.02
C VAL A 681 -28.13 14.07 -30.31
N TRP A 682 -28.12 14.06 -29.00
CA TRP A 682 -26.90 13.80 -28.24
C TRP A 682 -26.32 12.48 -28.68
N GLN A 683 -25.01 12.45 -28.93
CA GLN A 683 -24.34 11.25 -29.44
C GLN A 683 -23.48 10.63 -28.35
N MET A 684 -23.78 9.36 -28.04
CA MET A 684 -23.00 8.58 -27.07
C MET A 684 -21.60 8.33 -27.58
N THR A 685 -20.63 8.48 -26.72
CA THR A 685 -19.25 8.05 -26.94
C THR A 685 -18.97 6.76 -26.17
N ASN A 686 -17.81 6.13 -26.42
CA ASN A 686 -17.35 4.99 -25.65
C ASN A 686 -16.86 5.38 -24.24
N ASP A 687 -16.63 6.66 -23.98
CA ASP A 687 -15.96 7.12 -22.79
C ASP A 687 -16.88 7.06 -21.56
N TRP A 688 -16.62 6.04 -20.77
CA TRP A 688 -17.32 5.74 -19.53
C TRP A 688 -16.42 6.07 -18.34
N TYR A 689 -16.86 7.04 -17.55
CA TYR A 689 -16.19 7.50 -16.36
C TYR A 689 -16.84 6.95 -15.10
N GLN A 690 -16.01 6.71 -14.10
CA GLN A 690 -16.44 6.36 -12.75
C GLN A 690 -15.66 7.17 -11.73
N ASN A 691 -16.35 7.68 -10.71
CA ASN A 691 -15.76 8.07 -9.45
C ASN A 691 -16.36 7.23 -8.31
N ASP A 692 -16.08 7.54 -7.08
CA ASP A 692 -16.63 6.77 -5.94
C ASP A 692 -18.17 6.72 -5.94
N THR A 693 -18.82 7.80 -6.36
CA THR A 693 -20.27 7.98 -6.27
C THR A 693 -21.02 7.72 -7.57
N TYR A 694 -20.43 8.09 -8.71
CA TYR A 694 -21.14 8.18 -9.99
C TYR A 694 -20.46 7.37 -11.09
N GLN A 695 -21.32 6.84 -11.99
CA GLN A 695 -20.90 6.37 -13.31
C GLN A 695 -21.63 7.17 -14.38
N TYR A 696 -20.93 7.57 -15.43
CA TYR A 696 -21.52 8.29 -16.54
C TYR A 696 -20.74 8.11 -17.83
N ILE A 697 -21.42 8.27 -18.93
CA ILE A 697 -20.81 8.32 -20.27
C ILE A 697 -20.84 9.75 -20.82
N ILE A 698 -19.95 10.03 -21.76
CA ILE A 698 -19.88 11.34 -22.39
C ILE A 698 -20.80 11.39 -23.61
N LEU A 699 -21.61 12.44 -23.65
CA LEU A 699 -22.46 12.81 -24.78
C LEU A 699 -21.90 14.04 -25.48
N LYS A 700 -22.04 14.08 -26.82
CA LYS A 700 -21.55 15.18 -27.68
C LYS A 700 -22.64 15.73 -28.58
N GLY A 701 -22.48 16.98 -29.04
CA GLY A 701 -23.21 17.60 -30.12
C GLY A 701 -24.50 18.34 -29.76
N GLY A 702 -25.11 18.06 -28.62
CA GLY A 702 -26.42 18.65 -28.29
C GLY A 702 -27.59 17.97 -29.04
N SER A 703 -28.82 18.43 -28.80
CA SER A 703 -30.01 17.81 -29.35
C SER A 703 -31.02 18.80 -29.93
N TYR A 704 -32.05 18.26 -30.55
CA TYR A 704 -33.17 19.02 -31.10
C TYR A 704 -34.07 19.67 -30.05
N TYR A 705 -33.92 19.30 -28.78
CA TYR A 705 -34.74 19.74 -27.66
C TYR A 705 -34.00 20.81 -26.85
N GLN A 706 -34.66 21.90 -26.58
CA GLN A 706 -34.15 22.94 -25.67
C GLN A 706 -35.15 23.17 -24.55
N PRO A 707 -34.81 22.83 -23.29
CA PRO A 707 -35.68 23.05 -22.17
C PRO A 707 -35.82 24.57 -21.89
N GLY A 708 -36.99 24.92 -21.40
CA GLY A 708 -37.28 26.27 -20.92
C GLY A 708 -37.55 26.28 -19.43
N GLY A 709 -37.47 27.42 -18.80
CA GLY A 709 -38.00 27.66 -17.46
C GLY A 709 -37.05 27.56 -16.29
N SER A 710 -35.90 26.89 -16.40
CA SER A 710 -34.91 26.82 -15.30
C SER A 710 -33.50 26.70 -15.81
N TRP A 711 -32.56 27.38 -15.15
CA TRP A 711 -31.13 27.25 -15.40
C TRP A 711 -30.54 25.94 -14.88
N TRP A 712 -31.30 25.24 -14.03
CA TRP A 712 -30.93 23.88 -13.50
C TRP A 712 -31.05 22.79 -14.55
N TYR A 713 -31.77 23.04 -15.66
CA TYR A 713 -31.91 22.03 -16.69
C TYR A 713 -30.62 21.86 -17.48
N VAL A 714 -30.37 20.61 -17.92
CA VAL A 714 -29.35 20.35 -18.93
C VAL A 714 -29.60 21.29 -20.12
N GLN A 715 -28.56 22.01 -20.49
CA GLN A 715 -28.67 22.94 -21.60
C GLN A 715 -28.82 22.20 -22.92
N GLY A 716 -30.02 22.25 -23.50
CA GLY A 716 -30.33 21.63 -24.78
C GLY A 716 -29.93 22.50 -25.99
N GLY A 717 -30.47 22.15 -27.15
CA GLY A 717 -30.10 22.72 -28.44
C GLY A 717 -28.75 22.26 -28.95
N PRO A 718 -28.23 22.81 -30.04
CA PRO A 718 -26.91 22.51 -30.59
C PRO A 718 -25.82 22.99 -29.63
N LYS A 719 -24.75 22.18 -29.48
CA LYS A 719 -23.60 22.52 -28.65
C LYS A 719 -22.32 22.58 -29.46
N PRO A 720 -21.36 23.46 -29.07
CA PRO A 720 -20.04 23.49 -29.70
C PRO A 720 -19.35 22.14 -29.60
N LEU A 721 -18.45 21.87 -30.52
CA LEU A 721 -17.81 20.53 -30.65
C LEU A 721 -16.96 20.13 -29.44
N HIS A 722 -16.45 21.11 -28.68
CA HIS A 722 -15.70 20.86 -27.43
C HIS A 722 -16.60 20.69 -26.19
N TYR A 723 -17.91 20.95 -26.31
CA TYR A 723 -18.85 20.77 -25.21
C TYR A 723 -19.12 19.28 -24.98
N ARG A 724 -19.15 18.87 -23.71
CA ARG A 724 -19.56 17.54 -23.26
C ARG A 724 -20.73 17.62 -22.30
N GLN A 725 -21.61 16.63 -22.36
CA GLN A 725 -22.65 16.37 -21.38
C GLN A 725 -22.43 15.00 -20.78
N MET A 726 -22.73 14.82 -19.50
CA MET A 726 -22.72 13.54 -18.85
C MET A 726 -24.10 12.90 -18.87
N LEU A 727 -24.17 11.60 -19.21
CA LEU A 727 -25.35 10.76 -19.02
C LEU A 727 -25.08 9.80 -17.87
N LEU A 728 -25.79 9.98 -16.75
CA LEU A 728 -25.65 9.13 -15.58
C LEU A 728 -26.08 7.69 -15.88
N ARG A 729 -25.27 6.74 -15.42
CA ARG A 729 -25.54 5.31 -15.51
C ARG A 729 -26.15 4.82 -14.21
N VAL A 730 -27.48 4.86 -14.11
CA VAL A 730 -28.25 4.35 -12.96
C VAL A 730 -28.90 3.03 -13.30
N SER A 731 -29.64 2.98 -14.41
CA SER A 731 -30.24 1.76 -14.98
C SER A 731 -30.41 1.96 -16.49
N LEU A 732 -30.58 0.88 -17.22
CA LEU A 732 -30.79 0.94 -18.68
C LEU A 732 -32.02 1.77 -19.03
N GLY A 733 -33.11 1.62 -18.29
CA GLY A 733 -34.33 2.38 -18.48
C GLY A 733 -34.17 3.88 -18.20
N PHE A 734 -33.32 4.27 -17.23
CA PHE A 734 -33.01 5.65 -16.90
C PHE A 734 -32.16 6.33 -17.99
N GLU A 735 -31.22 5.59 -18.59
CA GLU A 735 -30.39 6.11 -19.69
C GLU A 735 -31.18 6.41 -20.95
N ARG A 736 -32.26 5.64 -21.23
CA ARG A 736 -33.08 5.73 -22.44
C ARG A 736 -33.97 6.96 -22.43
N ASN A 737 -33.65 7.91 -23.27
CA ASN A 737 -34.44 9.12 -23.44
C ASN A 737 -34.58 9.51 -24.93
N ALA A 738 -35.50 10.44 -25.19
CA ALA A 738 -35.89 10.81 -26.56
C ALA A 738 -34.88 11.67 -27.31
N THR A 739 -33.82 12.14 -26.65
CA THR A 739 -32.86 13.09 -27.23
C THR A 739 -31.46 12.51 -27.40
N VAL A 740 -31.24 11.24 -27.01
CA VAL A 740 -29.94 10.58 -27.08
C VAL A 740 -29.95 9.44 -28.11
N GLY A 741 -29.01 9.48 -29.01
CA GLY A 741 -28.72 8.48 -30.02
C GLY A 741 -27.21 8.24 -30.11
N PHE A 742 -26.73 7.70 -31.24
CA PHE A 742 -25.31 7.38 -31.42
C PHE A 742 -24.92 7.25 -32.89
N ARG A 743 -23.62 7.24 -33.15
CA ARG A 743 -23.01 6.79 -34.42
C ARG A 743 -21.82 5.88 -34.10
N CYS A 744 -21.41 5.09 -35.07
CA CYS A 744 -20.33 4.14 -34.89
C CYS A 744 -19.07 4.53 -35.66
N VAL A 745 -17.95 3.93 -35.23
CA VAL A 745 -16.66 3.98 -35.93
C VAL A 745 -16.14 2.58 -36.19
N LYS A 746 -15.23 2.48 -37.17
CA LYS A 746 -14.51 1.25 -37.50
C LYS A 746 -13.04 1.60 -37.70
N ASP A 747 -12.15 0.72 -37.20
CA ASP A 747 -10.73 0.93 -37.34
C ASP A 747 -10.30 0.80 -38.83
N ALA A 748 -9.44 1.70 -39.29
CA ALA A 748 -8.76 1.58 -40.57
C ALA A 748 -7.47 0.78 -40.40
N GLN A 749 -7.03 0.17 -41.49
CA GLN A 749 -5.74 -0.54 -41.49
C GLN A 749 -4.57 0.42 -41.44
#